data_a16c361787f3fa7bab6981f6564f41a2
#
_entry.id   a16c361787f3fa7bab6981f6564f41a2
#
_cell.length_a   1.000
_cell.length_b   1.000
_cell.length_c   1.000
_cell.angle_alpha   90.00
_cell.angle_beta   90.00
_cell.angle_gamma   90.00
#
_symmetry.space_group_name_H-M   'P 1'
#
loop_
_entity.id
_entity.type
_entity.pdbx_description
1 polymer ?
#
loop_
_entity_poly.entity_id
_entity_poly.type
_entity_poly.pdbx_seq_one_letter_code
_entity_poly.pdbx_strand_id
1 'polypeptide(L)'
;MDYKLTDFLPTTKKECELRGWDELDVILFSGDAYVDHPSFGPAILGRILEANGYRVAIVPQPDWHGDFRDFKKLGRPRLFFGVSPGAMDSMVNRYTANRRMRSEDAFSPDSRHDMRPDYPSIVYTQILKKLFPDVPVALGGIEASLRRISHYDYWKDELRKCILCDSGADLILYGMGERSIVELANAFAEGKTMDEIHEMPQVAFYCKEKDIPGGFKDDDIILHSHEECLHNKKGQAENVRHLEEEANKMHAQRMIQEVDGKYVVVNPPFPLMTTEELDAAFDLPYTRLPHPKYKGKTIPAYEMIKFSVNLHRGCFGGCSFCTISAHQGKFVVCRSKESILKEVKKIIAMPDFKGYLSDLGGPSANMYGMHGKNQKACEVCKRPSCVNPQICPNLNTDHSKLLEIYHAVDALPGIKKSFIGSGVRYDLLLHKSKDEKVNQAAREYTRELITKHVSGRLKVAPEHTSPEVLKFMRKPSFDLFYEFKRIFDKINKEEGLNQQIIPYFISSHPGCHEEDMAELAVITKGLDFHLEQVQDFTPTPMTISTETWYTGYDPYTLEPVFSAKTQKEKLAQRMFFFWYKPEERRAIESELRRIGRSDLIAKLYDKRDMRGGHTSARFDEKAVGSTYDNPGVGRGARGKNRQGNSSYGSKSGRNGKNQSYQPKGYGNVGCYDEDKYLNNGKPLNARNRNDGSQRPLSPRELAKSVKEQLKADKGSGFFKDKKKKSFNPNFDEGNHRRGDMSQNRGKEIPDLSLERIEIKAITEEEIKGNHHYYI
;
A
#
# COMPACT_ATOMS: atom_id res chain seq x y z
N MET A 1 7.53 -12.19 -27.38
CA MET A 1 6.16 -11.83 -27.80
C MET A 1 6.20 -10.37 -28.24
N ASP A 2 5.83 -10.09 -29.48
CA ASP A 2 5.71 -8.71 -29.96
C ASP A 2 4.27 -8.25 -29.67
N TYR A 3 4.09 -7.57 -28.55
CA TYR A 3 2.79 -6.99 -28.24
C TYR A 3 2.50 -5.77 -29.11
N LYS A 4 1.27 -5.71 -29.61
CA LYS A 4 0.75 -4.55 -30.35
C LYS A 4 0.33 -3.45 -29.34
N LEU A 5 0.26 -2.22 -29.81
CA LEU A 5 -0.22 -1.11 -28.97
C LEU A 5 -1.67 -1.34 -28.50
N THR A 6 -2.47 -2.01 -29.30
CA THR A 6 -3.85 -2.40 -28.96
C THR A 6 -3.97 -3.50 -27.91
N ASP A 7 -2.87 -4.17 -27.53
CA ASP A 7 -2.86 -5.14 -26.43
C ASP A 7 -2.84 -4.45 -25.05
N PHE A 8 -2.56 -3.14 -25.01
CA PHE A 8 -2.63 -2.31 -23.81
C PHE A 8 -3.95 -1.55 -23.77
N LEU A 9 -4.42 -1.17 -22.57
CA LEU A 9 -5.49 -0.20 -22.46
C LEU A 9 -5.01 1.16 -23.00
N PRO A 10 -5.86 1.91 -23.73
CA PRO A 10 -5.46 3.15 -24.37
C PRO A 10 -5.14 4.24 -23.33
N THR A 11 -4.16 5.10 -23.68
CA THR A 11 -3.75 6.29 -22.92
C THR A 11 -3.92 7.58 -23.71
N THR A 12 -4.24 7.45 -25.01
CA THR A 12 -4.43 8.56 -25.96
C THR A 12 -5.65 8.32 -26.86
N LYS A 13 -6.19 9.41 -27.42
CA LYS A 13 -7.32 9.33 -28.35
C LYS A 13 -6.99 8.46 -29.59
N LYS A 14 -5.77 8.58 -30.11
CA LYS A 14 -5.31 7.75 -31.23
C LYS A 14 -5.34 6.26 -30.92
N GLU A 15 -5.00 5.87 -29.69
CA GLU A 15 -5.07 4.47 -29.25
C GLU A 15 -6.52 3.98 -29.11
N CYS A 16 -7.46 4.85 -28.73
CA CYS A 16 -8.89 4.56 -28.74
C CYS A 16 -9.38 4.33 -30.19
N GLU A 17 -8.99 5.22 -31.10
CA GLU A 17 -9.31 5.10 -32.53
C GLU A 17 -8.80 3.79 -33.16
N LEU A 18 -7.58 3.35 -32.78
CA LEU A 18 -7.03 2.05 -33.21
C LEU A 18 -7.85 0.85 -32.74
N ARG A 19 -8.64 1.00 -31.68
CA ARG A 19 -9.59 -0.01 -31.15
C ARG A 19 -11.00 0.16 -31.71
N GLY A 20 -11.23 1.16 -32.58
CA GLY A 20 -12.55 1.51 -33.10
C GLY A 20 -13.48 2.11 -32.04
N TRP A 21 -12.93 2.78 -31.03
CA TRP A 21 -13.70 3.37 -29.93
C TRP A 21 -13.82 4.88 -30.14
N ASP A 22 -15.01 5.34 -30.46
CA ASP A 22 -15.35 6.75 -30.62
C ASP A 22 -15.64 7.43 -29.26
N GLU A 23 -16.11 6.65 -28.29
CA GLU A 23 -16.48 7.08 -26.97
C GLU A 23 -15.93 6.11 -25.92
N LEU A 24 -15.62 6.62 -24.74
CA LEU A 24 -15.16 5.84 -23.59
C LEU A 24 -16.27 5.76 -22.53
N ASP A 25 -16.39 4.60 -21.89
CA ASP A 25 -17.33 4.41 -20.79
C ASP A 25 -16.73 4.88 -19.46
N VAL A 26 -15.46 4.54 -19.21
CA VAL A 26 -14.73 4.90 -17.99
C VAL A 26 -13.32 5.39 -18.33
N ILE A 27 -12.88 6.45 -17.66
CA ILE A 27 -11.49 6.93 -17.73
C ILE A 27 -10.87 6.88 -16.34
N LEU A 28 -9.77 6.11 -16.21
CA LEU A 28 -9.06 5.94 -14.94
C LEU A 28 -7.85 6.87 -14.86
N PHE A 29 -7.81 7.75 -13.86
CA PHE A 29 -6.67 8.60 -13.55
C PHE A 29 -5.80 7.97 -12.47
N SER A 30 -4.50 7.90 -12.69
CA SER A 30 -3.55 7.27 -11.77
C SER A 30 -2.35 8.16 -11.44
N GLY A 31 -1.94 8.17 -10.17
CA GLY A 31 -0.67 8.77 -9.76
C GLY A 31 0.57 7.96 -10.18
N ASP A 32 0.42 6.69 -10.57
CA ASP A 32 1.50 5.83 -11.03
C ASP A 32 1.64 5.83 -12.56
N ALA A 33 2.83 5.48 -13.04
CA ALA A 33 3.03 5.09 -14.43
C ALA A 33 2.18 3.86 -14.78
N TYR A 34 1.69 3.77 -16.01
CA TYR A 34 0.92 2.62 -16.46
C TYR A 34 1.81 1.43 -16.77
N VAL A 35 1.68 0.39 -15.96
CA VAL A 35 2.22 -0.94 -16.16
C VAL A 35 1.03 -1.90 -16.24
N ASP A 36 0.91 -2.65 -17.33
CA ASP A 36 -0.19 -3.59 -17.56
C ASP A 36 0.07 -4.92 -16.83
N HIS A 37 -0.06 -4.87 -15.50
CA HIS A 37 0.29 -5.96 -14.59
C HIS A 37 -0.76 -6.07 -13.48
N PRO A 38 -1.17 -7.29 -13.04
CA PRO A 38 -2.25 -7.48 -12.06
C PRO A 38 -1.94 -6.91 -10.66
N SER A 39 -0.68 -6.56 -10.37
CA SER A 39 -0.31 -5.88 -9.12
C SER A 39 -0.43 -4.35 -9.18
N PHE A 40 -0.83 -3.76 -10.33
CA PHE A 40 -1.09 -2.34 -10.45
C PHE A 40 -2.60 -2.08 -10.50
N GLY A 41 -3.11 -1.32 -9.53
CA GLY A 41 -4.54 -1.08 -9.35
C GLY A 41 -5.26 -0.61 -10.62
N PRO A 42 -4.82 0.45 -11.33
CA PRO A 42 -5.47 0.90 -12.55
C PRO A 42 -5.46 -0.13 -13.69
N ALA A 43 -4.43 -0.98 -13.76
CA ALA A 43 -4.35 -2.04 -14.75
C ALA A 43 -5.38 -3.15 -14.47
N ILE A 44 -5.41 -3.67 -13.23
CA ILE A 44 -6.36 -4.75 -12.89
C ILE A 44 -7.81 -4.27 -13.03
N LEU A 45 -8.14 -3.08 -12.51
CA LEU A 45 -9.51 -2.53 -12.59
C LEU A 45 -9.90 -2.21 -14.03
N GLY A 46 -8.99 -1.63 -14.81
CA GLY A 46 -9.24 -1.36 -16.24
C GLY A 46 -9.45 -2.64 -17.04
N ARG A 47 -8.66 -3.69 -16.79
CA ARG A 47 -8.83 -4.99 -17.45
C ARG A 47 -10.13 -5.70 -17.06
N ILE A 48 -10.53 -5.61 -15.80
CA ILE A 48 -11.81 -6.16 -15.33
C ILE A 48 -12.97 -5.45 -16.02
N LEU A 49 -12.96 -4.13 -16.10
CA LEU A 49 -13.98 -3.37 -16.81
C LEU A 49 -14.00 -3.70 -18.31
N GLU A 50 -12.83 -3.79 -18.96
CA GLU A 50 -12.72 -4.21 -20.37
C GLU A 50 -13.31 -5.61 -20.60
N ALA A 51 -13.03 -6.56 -19.71
CA ALA A 51 -13.57 -7.92 -19.77
C ALA A 51 -15.10 -7.97 -19.57
N ASN A 52 -15.69 -6.96 -18.91
CA ASN A 52 -17.12 -6.78 -18.77
C ASN A 52 -17.74 -5.92 -19.88
N GLY A 53 -16.99 -5.67 -20.98
CA GLY A 53 -17.50 -5.01 -22.17
C GLY A 53 -17.44 -3.49 -22.17
N TYR A 54 -16.83 -2.87 -21.16
CA TYR A 54 -16.68 -1.41 -21.08
C TYR A 54 -15.45 -0.92 -21.86
N ARG A 55 -15.58 0.23 -22.51
CA ARG A 55 -14.48 0.93 -23.19
C ARG A 55 -13.73 1.78 -22.18
N VAL A 56 -12.52 1.37 -21.81
CA VAL A 56 -11.75 1.94 -20.71
C VAL A 56 -10.43 2.50 -21.17
N ALA A 57 -10.07 3.68 -20.72
CA ALA A 57 -8.76 4.28 -20.91
C ALA A 57 -8.09 4.64 -19.59
N ILE A 58 -6.75 4.68 -19.57
CA ILE A 58 -5.96 5.09 -18.42
C ILE A 58 -5.23 6.39 -18.72
N VAL A 59 -5.30 7.36 -17.81
CA VAL A 59 -4.48 8.59 -17.82
C VAL A 59 -3.47 8.48 -16.67
N PRO A 60 -2.27 7.92 -16.93
CA PRO A 60 -1.25 7.75 -15.92
C PRO A 60 -0.44 9.03 -15.75
N GLN A 61 -0.26 9.46 -14.51
CA GLN A 61 0.55 10.61 -14.12
C GLN A 61 0.25 11.87 -14.97
N PRO A 62 -1.02 12.36 -14.96
CA PRO A 62 -1.37 13.54 -15.73
C PRO A 62 -0.63 14.76 -15.23
N ASP A 63 -0.22 15.65 -16.14
CA ASP A 63 0.33 16.94 -15.78
C ASP A 63 -0.79 17.84 -15.20
N TRP A 64 -0.68 18.13 -13.91
CA TRP A 64 -1.65 18.97 -13.18
C TRP A 64 -1.32 20.47 -13.22
N HIS A 65 -0.30 20.86 -13.97
CA HIS A 65 0.08 22.24 -14.18
C HIS A 65 -0.50 22.80 -15.50
N GLY A 66 -0.54 24.11 -15.60
CA GLY A 66 -0.86 24.80 -16.84
C GLY A 66 -2.29 24.62 -17.34
N ASP A 67 -2.46 24.20 -18.58
CA ASP A 67 -3.75 24.13 -19.29
C ASP A 67 -4.57 22.85 -19.07
N PHE A 68 -4.11 21.96 -18.23
CA PHE A 68 -4.74 20.64 -17.92
C PHE A 68 -4.97 19.80 -19.20
N ARG A 69 -4.03 19.81 -20.12
CA ARG A 69 -4.12 19.10 -21.40
C ARG A 69 -4.36 17.62 -21.23
N ASP A 70 -3.65 16.98 -20.26
CA ASP A 70 -3.79 15.55 -20.01
C ASP A 70 -5.16 15.16 -19.48
N PHE A 71 -5.83 16.05 -18.75
CA PHE A 71 -7.19 15.83 -18.25
C PHE A 71 -8.26 15.95 -19.34
N LYS A 72 -7.96 16.70 -20.42
CA LYS A 72 -8.89 16.98 -21.54
C LYS A 72 -8.70 16.04 -22.72
N LYS A 73 -7.53 15.42 -22.88
CA LYS A 73 -7.12 14.71 -24.11
C LYS A 73 -8.01 13.55 -24.54
N LEU A 74 -8.68 12.87 -23.60
CA LEU A 74 -9.60 11.75 -23.86
C LEU A 74 -11.07 12.17 -23.89
N GLY A 75 -11.37 13.43 -23.56
CA GLY A 75 -12.73 13.93 -23.51
C GLY A 75 -13.50 13.45 -22.27
N ARG A 76 -14.82 13.41 -22.41
CA ARG A 76 -15.78 13.02 -21.38
C ARG A 76 -16.07 11.52 -21.48
N PRO A 77 -16.05 10.74 -20.39
CA PRO A 77 -16.56 9.39 -20.39
C PRO A 77 -18.09 9.38 -20.34
N ARG A 78 -18.69 8.30 -20.79
CA ARG A 78 -20.15 8.09 -20.74
C ARG A 78 -20.66 7.88 -19.31
N LEU A 79 -19.89 7.19 -18.45
CA LEU A 79 -20.31 6.78 -17.12
C LEU A 79 -19.64 7.63 -16.03
N PHE A 80 -18.34 7.46 -15.81
CA PHE A 80 -17.65 8.17 -14.71
C PHE A 80 -16.13 8.25 -14.91
N PHE A 81 -15.50 9.12 -14.15
CA PHE A 81 -14.06 9.14 -13.93
C PHE A 81 -13.69 8.34 -12.67
N GLY A 82 -12.74 7.43 -12.78
CA GLY A 82 -12.10 6.79 -11.62
C GLY A 82 -10.77 7.46 -11.29
N VAL A 83 -10.51 7.78 -10.03
CA VAL A 83 -9.28 8.45 -9.59
C VAL A 83 -8.59 7.67 -8.49
N SER A 84 -7.29 7.43 -8.63
CA SER A 84 -6.45 6.69 -7.68
C SER A 84 -5.09 7.36 -7.49
N PRO A 85 -4.50 7.33 -6.28
CA PRO A 85 -3.15 7.83 -6.03
C PRO A 85 -2.06 6.96 -6.68
N GLY A 86 -2.40 5.72 -7.04
CA GLY A 86 -1.51 4.65 -7.44
C GLY A 86 -1.47 3.52 -6.40
N ALA A 87 -0.41 2.72 -6.42
CA ALA A 87 -0.25 1.53 -5.57
C ALA A 87 0.02 1.86 -4.09
N MET A 88 0.53 3.05 -3.79
CA MET A 88 0.82 3.52 -2.43
C MET A 88 0.06 4.81 -2.11
N ASP A 89 -0.11 5.06 -0.81
CA ASP A 89 -0.48 6.39 -0.33
C ASP A 89 0.55 7.42 -0.83
N SER A 90 0.07 8.52 -1.42
CA SER A 90 0.94 9.49 -2.08
C SER A 90 1.92 10.15 -1.13
N MET A 91 1.48 10.46 0.09
CA MET A 91 2.29 11.15 1.07
C MET A 91 3.37 10.23 1.65
N VAL A 92 3.03 8.95 1.92
CA VAL A 92 4.00 7.91 2.31
C VAL A 92 5.03 7.67 1.20
N ASN A 93 4.60 7.70 -0.06
CA ASN A 93 5.51 7.53 -1.20
C ASN A 93 6.46 8.72 -1.40
N ARG A 94 5.97 9.95 -1.22
CA ARG A 94 6.75 11.17 -1.48
C ARG A 94 7.64 11.62 -0.33
N TYR A 95 7.30 11.29 0.91
CA TYR A 95 7.98 11.81 2.09
C TYR A 95 8.53 10.71 2.99
N THR A 96 9.64 11.01 3.66
CA THR A 96 10.17 10.19 4.76
C THR A 96 9.38 10.41 6.05
N ALA A 97 9.64 9.58 7.09
CA ALA A 97 9.08 9.75 8.42
C ALA A 97 9.43 11.11 9.07
N ASN A 98 10.49 11.77 8.61
CA ASN A 98 10.91 13.11 9.06
C ASN A 98 10.36 14.23 8.15
N ARG A 99 9.31 13.97 7.38
CA ARG A 99 8.62 14.91 6.48
C ARG A 99 9.56 15.50 5.41
N ARG A 100 10.66 14.82 5.06
CA ARG A 100 11.55 15.21 3.96
C ARG A 100 11.08 14.60 2.66
N MET A 101 11.05 15.38 1.60
CA MET A 101 10.73 14.87 0.27
C MET A 101 11.80 13.86 -0.16
N ARG A 102 11.36 12.72 -0.70
CA ARG A 102 12.26 11.71 -1.29
C ARG A 102 12.77 12.23 -2.65
N SER A 103 13.98 11.87 -2.99
CA SER A 103 14.60 12.23 -4.27
C SER A 103 14.13 11.34 -5.42
N GLU A 104 13.48 10.22 -5.12
CA GLU A 104 13.08 9.21 -6.11
C GLU A 104 11.67 8.70 -5.83
N ASP A 105 10.96 8.36 -6.92
CA ASP A 105 9.65 7.70 -6.89
C ASP A 105 9.73 6.41 -7.71
N ALA A 106 9.63 5.27 -7.03
CA ALA A 106 9.72 3.95 -7.66
C ALA A 106 8.62 3.66 -8.68
N PHE A 107 7.49 4.33 -8.60
CA PHE A 107 6.34 4.15 -9.50
C PHE A 107 6.36 5.10 -10.70
N SER A 108 7.41 5.89 -10.84
CA SER A 108 7.59 6.87 -11.91
C SER A 108 8.70 6.48 -12.87
N PRO A 109 8.60 6.85 -14.16
CA PRO A 109 9.66 6.61 -15.13
C PRO A 109 10.95 7.29 -14.70
N ASP A 110 12.07 6.56 -14.76
CA ASP A 110 13.40 6.99 -14.37
C ASP A 110 13.47 7.51 -12.91
N SER A 111 12.63 6.95 -12.04
CA SER A 111 12.53 7.32 -10.61
C SER A 111 12.16 8.78 -10.34
N ARG A 112 11.57 9.50 -11.28
CA ARG A 112 11.27 10.93 -11.13
C ARG A 112 10.26 11.17 -10.02
N HIS A 113 10.62 11.98 -9.03
CA HIS A 113 9.79 12.28 -7.84
C HIS A 113 8.74 13.38 -8.05
N ASP A 114 8.78 14.09 -9.18
CA ASP A 114 7.93 15.24 -9.51
C ASP A 114 6.77 14.90 -10.45
N MET A 115 6.46 13.61 -10.65
CA MET A 115 5.44 13.14 -11.60
C MET A 115 4.03 13.09 -11.04
N ARG A 116 3.86 13.35 -9.73
CA ARG A 116 2.54 13.43 -9.08
C ARG A 116 2.49 14.56 -8.06
N PRO A 117 1.32 15.19 -7.81
CA PRO A 117 1.16 16.18 -6.74
C PRO A 117 1.13 15.51 -5.36
N ASP A 118 1.17 16.31 -4.30
CA ASP A 118 0.68 15.90 -3.00
C ASP A 118 -0.84 15.64 -3.11
N TYR A 119 -1.32 14.55 -2.51
CA TYR A 119 -2.73 14.15 -2.54
C TYR A 119 -3.34 14.12 -3.95
N PRO A 120 -2.81 13.30 -4.88
CA PRO A 120 -3.30 13.25 -6.26
C PRO A 120 -4.78 12.93 -6.36
N SER A 121 -5.34 12.15 -5.43
CA SER A 121 -6.79 11.88 -5.38
C SER A 121 -7.60 13.18 -5.22
N ILE A 122 -7.11 14.15 -4.43
CA ILE A 122 -7.76 15.46 -4.25
C ILE A 122 -7.52 16.34 -5.48
N VAL A 123 -6.26 16.51 -5.86
CA VAL A 123 -5.87 17.45 -6.94
C VAL A 123 -6.49 17.04 -8.28
N TYR A 124 -6.42 15.76 -8.64
CA TYR A 124 -6.98 15.27 -9.90
C TYR A 124 -8.51 15.42 -9.93
N THR A 125 -9.18 15.09 -8.83
CA THR A 125 -10.63 15.24 -8.72
C THR A 125 -11.06 16.70 -8.87
N GLN A 126 -10.43 17.63 -8.17
CA GLN A 126 -10.75 19.06 -8.27
C GLN A 126 -10.58 19.59 -9.70
N ILE A 127 -9.56 19.15 -10.43
CA ILE A 127 -9.37 19.50 -11.85
C ILE A 127 -10.49 18.88 -12.70
N LEU A 128 -10.84 17.61 -12.50
CA LEU A 128 -11.91 16.95 -13.24
C LEU A 128 -13.27 17.58 -12.98
N LYS A 129 -13.63 17.87 -11.74
CA LYS A 129 -14.89 18.56 -11.39
C LYS A 129 -14.96 19.99 -11.95
N LYS A 130 -13.82 20.67 -12.08
CA LYS A 130 -13.75 21.98 -12.76
C LYS A 130 -13.97 21.87 -14.27
N LEU A 131 -13.42 20.83 -14.91
CA LEU A 131 -13.51 20.67 -16.37
C LEU A 131 -14.81 19.98 -16.82
N PHE A 132 -15.33 19.05 -16.01
CA PHE A 132 -16.48 18.21 -16.30
C PHE A 132 -17.39 18.14 -15.04
N PRO A 133 -18.07 19.24 -14.67
CA PRO A 133 -18.79 19.34 -13.39
C PRO A 133 -19.95 18.37 -13.25
N ASP A 134 -20.49 17.90 -14.34
CA ASP A 134 -21.64 17.02 -14.46
C ASP A 134 -21.28 15.54 -14.61
N VAL A 135 -19.99 15.20 -14.69
CA VAL A 135 -19.52 13.81 -14.75
C VAL A 135 -19.20 13.30 -13.35
N PRO A 136 -19.73 12.14 -12.95
CA PRO A 136 -19.40 11.54 -11.67
C PRO A 136 -17.90 11.22 -11.55
N VAL A 137 -17.33 11.44 -10.36
CA VAL A 137 -15.95 11.08 -10.02
C VAL A 137 -15.96 10.11 -8.85
N ALA A 138 -15.48 8.89 -9.07
CA ALA A 138 -15.29 7.87 -8.06
C ALA A 138 -13.81 7.81 -7.62
N LEU A 139 -13.56 8.00 -6.33
CA LEU A 139 -12.24 7.78 -5.74
C LEU A 139 -12.04 6.30 -5.43
N GLY A 140 -10.81 5.82 -5.61
CA GLY A 140 -10.42 4.47 -5.21
C GLY A 140 -8.97 4.37 -4.77
N GLY A 141 -8.54 3.16 -4.44
CA GLY A 141 -7.20 2.88 -3.98
C GLY A 141 -6.96 3.23 -2.51
N ILE A 142 -5.71 3.05 -2.08
CA ILE A 142 -5.35 3.11 -0.66
C ILE A 142 -5.56 4.50 -0.05
N GLU A 143 -5.21 5.58 -0.74
CA GLU A 143 -5.32 6.95 -0.23
C GLU A 143 -6.76 7.33 0.13
N ALA A 144 -7.71 7.02 -0.77
CA ALA A 144 -9.12 7.27 -0.53
C ALA A 144 -9.68 6.35 0.57
N SER A 145 -9.32 5.06 0.57
CA SER A 145 -9.75 4.11 1.59
C SER A 145 -9.33 4.52 3.00
N LEU A 146 -8.10 5.04 3.15
CA LEU A 146 -7.55 5.45 4.44
C LEU A 146 -8.06 6.82 4.92
N ARG A 147 -8.78 7.57 4.08
CA ARG A 147 -9.29 8.92 4.37
C ARG A 147 -10.80 9.03 4.21
N ARG A 148 -11.52 7.90 4.33
CA ARG A 148 -12.97 7.85 4.10
C ARG A 148 -13.84 8.38 5.24
N ILE A 149 -13.21 8.68 6.41
CA ILE A 149 -13.79 9.46 7.52
C ILE A 149 -12.80 10.53 7.98
N SER A 150 -13.10 11.26 9.02
CA SER A 150 -12.13 12.17 9.66
C SER A 150 -10.88 11.43 10.09
N HIS A 151 -9.71 11.97 9.75
CA HIS A 151 -8.43 11.29 9.91
C HIS A 151 -7.31 12.26 10.27
N TYR A 152 -6.34 11.81 11.05
CA TYR A 152 -5.15 12.58 11.30
C TYR A 152 -4.21 12.55 10.08
N ASP A 153 -3.86 13.72 9.60
CA ASP A 153 -2.84 13.91 8.55
C ASP A 153 -1.49 14.29 9.17
N TYR A 154 -0.55 13.36 9.11
CA TYR A 154 0.78 13.53 9.69
C TYR A 154 1.58 14.68 9.05
N TRP A 155 1.46 14.88 7.74
CA TRP A 155 2.26 15.89 7.01
C TRP A 155 1.77 17.30 7.22
N LYS A 156 0.45 17.48 7.41
CA LYS A 156 -0.19 18.75 7.75
C LYS A 156 -0.25 18.99 9.26
N ASP A 157 -0.09 17.93 10.05
CA ASP A 157 -0.18 17.94 11.51
C ASP A 157 -1.56 18.41 12.02
N GLU A 158 -2.61 17.95 11.35
CA GLU A 158 -3.99 18.33 11.64
C GLU A 158 -4.96 17.16 11.50
N LEU A 159 -6.07 17.21 12.22
CA LEU A 159 -7.21 16.33 11.96
C LEU A 159 -7.97 16.88 10.76
N ARG A 160 -8.05 16.11 9.68
CA ARG A 160 -8.72 16.47 8.44
C ARG A 160 -10.08 15.78 8.32
N LYS A 161 -10.97 16.40 7.58
CA LYS A 161 -12.25 15.86 7.18
C LYS A 161 -12.07 14.66 6.25
N CYS A 162 -13.17 13.95 5.97
CA CYS A 162 -13.19 12.94 4.92
C CYS A 162 -12.66 13.51 3.60
N ILE A 163 -11.93 12.70 2.84
CA ILE A 163 -11.36 13.10 1.54
C ILE A 163 -12.44 13.54 0.53
N LEU A 164 -13.69 13.09 0.66
CA LEU A 164 -14.80 13.58 -0.16
C LEU A 164 -15.06 15.07 0.04
N CYS A 165 -14.96 15.55 1.29
CA CYS A 165 -15.13 16.98 1.59
C CYS A 165 -14.03 17.83 0.94
N ASP A 166 -12.79 17.34 0.93
CA ASP A 166 -11.65 18.07 0.39
C ASP A 166 -11.57 18.00 -1.14
N SER A 167 -11.94 16.86 -1.73
CA SER A 167 -11.80 16.62 -3.18
C SER A 167 -13.01 17.07 -3.99
N GLY A 168 -14.21 17.02 -3.41
CA GLY A 168 -15.47 17.21 -4.12
C GLY A 168 -15.84 16.02 -5.01
N ALA A 169 -15.28 14.83 -4.77
CA ALA A 169 -15.70 13.60 -5.45
C ALA A 169 -17.10 13.18 -5.02
N ASP A 170 -17.79 12.43 -5.87
CA ASP A 170 -19.16 12.01 -5.62
C ASP A 170 -19.22 10.79 -4.68
N LEU A 171 -18.23 9.88 -4.78
CA LEU A 171 -18.17 8.68 -3.95
C LEU A 171 -16.75 8.11 -3.83
N ILE A 172 -16.55 7.22 -2.86
CA ILE A 172 -15.36 6.38 -2.69
C ILE A 172 -15.76 4.92 -2.86
N LEU A 173 -15.01 4.19 -3.68
CA LEU A 173 -14.96 2.73 -3.66
C LEU A 173 -13.78 2.31 -2.78
N TYR A 174 -14.03 1.97 -1.52
CA TYR A 174 -12.95 1.66 -0.58
C TYR A 174 -12.54 0.18 -0.60
N GLY A 175 -11.36 -0.13 -0.12
CA GLY A 175 -10.84 -1.50 -0.08
C GLY A 175 -10.44 -2.04 -1.46
N MET A 176 -10.61 -3.35 -1.66
CA MET A 176 -10.33 -4.00 -2.94
C MET A 176 -11.45 -3.73 -3.94
N GLY A 177 -11.13 -3.11 -5.07
CA GLY A 177 -12.09 -2.51 -5.97
C GLY A 177 -12.63 -3.41 -7.08
N GLU A 178 -12.19 -4.68 -7.15
CA GLU A 178 -12.47 -5.57 -8.30
C GLU A 178 -13.96 -5.76 -8.57
N ARG A 179 -14.77 -6.00 -7.51
CA ARG A 179 -16.22 -6.15 -7.63
C ARG A 179 -16.91 -4.80 -7.68
N SER A 180 -16.58 -3.89 -6.78
CA SER A 180 -17.30 -2.62 -6.62
C SER A 180 -17.21 -1.73 -7.87
N ILE A 181 -16.11 -1.77 -8.64
CA ILE A 181 -15.99 -0.95 -9.84
C ILE A 181 -16.86 -1.46 -11.00
N VAL A 182 -17.08 -2.78 -11.09
CA VAL A 182 -17.98 -3.39 -12.08
C VAL A 182 -19.43 -3.07 -11.74
N GLU A 183 -19.80 -3.26 -10.46
CA GLU A 183 -21.14 -2.93 -10.00
C GLU A 183 -21.49 -1.44 -10.18
N LEU A 184 -20.52 -0.55 -9.93
CA LEU A 184 -20.68 0.87 -10.20
C LEU A 184 -20.88 1.15 -11.70
N ALA A 185 -20.08 0.52 -12.57
CA ALA A 185 -20.20 0.69 -14.01
C ALA A 185 -21.55 0.16 -14.52
N ASN A 186 -21.99 -1.00 -14.02
CA ASN A 186 -23.31 -1.57 -14.34
C ASN A 186 -24.43 -0.62 -13.88
N ALA A 187 -24.38 -0.11 -12.65
CA ALA A 187 -25.37 0.81 -12.11
C ALA A 187 -25.54 2.07 -12.98
N PHE A 188 -24.44 2.71 -13.35
CA PHE A 188 -24.50 3.87 -14.25
C PHE A 188 -24.96 3.49 -15.67
N ALA A 189 -24.57 2.33 -16.19
CA ALA A 189 -24.99 1.86 -17.52
C ALA A 189 -26.49 1.55 -17.57
N GLU A 190 -27.06 1.08 -16.47
CA GLU A 190 -28.48 0.85 -16.27
C GLU A 190 -29.27 2.16 -16.04
N GLY A 191 -28.58 3.29 -15.88
CA GLY A 191 -29.20 4.60 -15.64
C GLY A 191 -29.66 4.82 -14.19
N LYS A 192 -29.10 4.07 -13.23
CA LYS A 192 -29.39 4.28 -11.81
C LYS A 192 -28.99 5.68 -11.36
N THR A 193 -29.80 6.25 -10.50
CA THR A 193 -29.56 7.54 -9.88
C THR A 193 -28.44 7.46 -8.85
N MET A 194 -27.87 8.60 -8.45
CA MET A 194 -26.89 8.64 -7.36
C MET A 194 -27.46 8.12 -6.04
N ASP A 195 -28.74 8.36 -5.76
CA ASP A 195 -29.38 7.87 -4.53
C ASP A 195 -29.42 6.33 -4.51
N GLU A 196 -29.69 5.67 -5.64
CA GLU A 196 -29.63 4.21 -5.75
C GLU A 196 -28.20 3.68 -5.65
N ILE A 197 -27.22 4.42 -6.18
CA ILE A 197 -25.78 4.09 -6.08
C ILE A 197 -25.29 4.23 -4.64
N HIS A 198 -25.82 5.18 -3.88
CA HIS A 198 -25.52 5.34 -2.46
C HIS A 198 -26.00 4.15 -1.59
N GLU A 199 -26.86 3.28 -2.08
CA GLU A 199 -27.23 2.03 -1.41
C GLU A 199 -26.25 0.87 -1.65
N MET A 200 -25.32 1.02 -2.61
CA MET A 200 -24.37 -0.04 -2.95
C MET A 200 -23.44 -0.36 -1.79
N PRO A 201 -23.11 -1.65 -1.57
CA PRO A 201 -22.05 -2.02 -0.65
C PRO A 201 -20.69 -1.44 -1.06
N GLN A 202 -19.82 -1.25 -0.09
CA GLN A 202 -18.42 -0.80 -0.30
C GLN A 202 -18.29 0.61 -0.89
N VAL A 203 -19.35 1.40 -0.79
CA VAL A 203 -19.39 2.81 -1.18
C VAL A 203 -19.33 3.69 0.07
N ALA A 204 -18.56 4.78 0.03
CA ALA A 204 -18.70 5.88 0.97
C ALA A 204 -19.04 7.16 0.20
N PHE A 205 -19.91 7.98 0.77
CA PHE A 205 -20.41 9.21 0.15
C PHE A 205 -20.69 10.29 1.19
N TYR A 206 -20.87 11.53 0.72
CA TYR A 206 -21.12 12.70 1.57
C TYR A 206 -22.40 13.39 1.15
N CYS A 207 -23.39 13.42 2.03
CA CYS A 207 -24.75 13.87 1.71
C CYS A 207 -25.37 14.70 2.84
N LYS A 208 -26.54 15.27 2.60
CA LYS A 208 -27.40 15.86 3.63
C LYS A 208 -28.16 14.75 4.35
N GLU A 209 -28.64 15.02 5.57
CA GLU A 209 -29.42 14.06 6.36
C GLU A 209 -30.58 13.44 5.58
N LYS A 210 -31.39 14.27 4.90
CA LYS A 210 -32.54 13.83 4.11
C LYS A 210 -32.18 12.92 2.92
N ASP A 211 -30.92 12.93 2.49
CA ASP A 211 -30.40 12.18 1.35
C ASP A 211 -29.66 10.88 1.81
N ILE A 212 -29.73 10.55 3.12
CA ILE A 212 -29.22 9.28 3.65
C ILE A 212 -30.21 8.16 3.24
N PRO A 213 -29.76 7.14 2.47
CA PRO A 213 -30.66 6.06 2.04
C PRO A 213 -31.29 5.32 3.21
N GLY A 214 -32.61 5.31 3.23
CA GLY A 214 -33.44 4.72 4.32
C GLY A 214 -33.31 5.45 5.66
N GLY A 215 -32.75 6.66 5.71
CA GLY A 215 -32.52 7.42 6.95
C GLY A 215 -31.50 6.73 7.88
N PHE A 216 -31.50 7.14 9.16
CA PHE A 216 -30.75 6.46 10.21
C PHE A 216 -31.43 5.13 10.57
N LYS A 217 -30.64 4.06 10.75
CA LYS A 217 -31.10 2.71 11.13
C LYS A 217 -30.65 2.39 12.54
N ASP A 218 -31.40 1.51 13.24
CA ASP A 218 -31.07 1.12 14.62
C ASP A 218 -29.71 0.43 14.77
N ASP A 219 -29.21 -0.18 13.70
CA ASP A 219 -27.92 -0.87 13.67
C ASP A 219 -26.78 -0.02 13.11
N ASP A 220 -27.01 1.24 12.74
CA ASP A 220 -25.96 2.16 12.32
C ASP A 220 -25.00 2.49 13.46
N ILE A 221 -23.72 2.56 13.14
CA ILE A 221 -22.70 3.07 14.06
C ILE A 221 -22.55 4.57 13.83
N ILE A 222 -23.07 5.36 14.77
CA ILE A 222 -22.93 6.81 14.73
C ILE A 222 -21.60 7.18 15.39
N LEU A 223 -20.72 7.75 14.60
CA LEU A 223 -19.39 8.20 15.03
C LEU A 223 -19.46 9.61 15.63
N HIS A 224 -18.53 9.95 16.52
CA HIS A 224 -18.33 11.32 16.95
C HIS A 224 -18.12 12.23 15.73
N SER A 225 -18.74 13.41 15.73
CA SER A 225 -18.63 14.35 14.61
C SER A 225 -17.19 14.82 14.42
N HIS A 226 -16.89 15.34 13.22
CA HIS A 226 -15.58 15.94 12.97
C HIS A 226 -15.28 17.08 13.95
N GLU A 227 -16.27 17.95 14.18
CA GLU A 227 -16.18 19.12 15.04
C GLU A 227 -15.92 18.73 16.50
N GLU A 228 -16.58 17.66 16.99
CA GLU A 228 -16.29 17.11 18.31
C GLU A 228 -14.86 16.57 18.37
N CYS A 229 -14.42 15.80 17.38
CA CYS A 229 -13.09 15.19 17.36
C CYS A 229 -11.94 16.20 17.33
N LEU A 230 -12.16 17.44 16.86
CA LEU A 230 -11.16 18.52 16.94
C LEU A 230 -10.79 18.85 18.40
N HIS A 231 -11.72 18.68 19.35
CA HIS A 231 -11.56 19.02 20.76
C HIS A 231 -11.58 17.78 21.67
N ASN A 232 -12.11 16.65 21.21
CA ASN A 232 -12.22 15.39 21.94
C ASN A 232 -11.32 14.30 21.33
N LYS A 233 -10.07 14.23 21.79
CA LYS A 233 -9.10 13.22 21.34
C LYS A 233 -9.54 11.78 21.62
N LYS A 234 -10.31 11.54 22.68
CA LYS A 234 -10.84 10.20 22.98
C LYS A 234 -11.93 9.81 22.01
N GLY A 235 -12.84 10.74 21.67
CA GLY A 235 -13.86 10.51 20.65
C GLY A 235 -13.24 10.14 19.28
N GLN A 236 -12.16 10.84 18.89
CA GLN A 236 -11.43 10.45 17.66
C GLN A 236 -10.83 9.04 17.77
N ALA A 237 -10.25 8.67 18.90
CA ALA A 237 -9.71 7.33 19.12
C ALA A 237 -10.82 6.25 19.04
N GLU A 238 -11.99 6.53 19.59
CA GLU A 238 -13.16 5.64 19.52
C GLU A 238 -13.67 5.47 18.08
N ASN A 239 -13.73 6.55 17.30
CA ASN A 239 -14.10 6.49 15.88
C ASN A 239 -13.20 5.54 15.10
N VAL A 240 -11.88 5.61 15.31
CA VAL A 240 -10.94 4.74 14.59
C VAL A 240 -11.01 3.29 15.09
N ARG A 241 -11.31 3.07 16.38
CA ARG A 241 -11.61 1.72 16.87
C ARG A 241 -12.81 1.12 16.15
N HIS A 242 -13.94 1.85 16.04
CA HIS A 242 -15.11 1.40 15.30
C HIS A 242 -14.76 1.09 13.85
N LEU A 243 -14.01 1.96 13.20
CA LEU A 243 -13.58 1.78 11.82
C LEU A 243 -12.72 0.52 11.63
N GLU A 244 -11.79 0.24 12.56
CA GLU A 244 -10.98 -1.00 12.51
C GLU A 244 -11.83 -2.23 12.77
N GLU A 245 -12.72 -2.19 13.76
CA GLU A 245 -13.61 -3.31 14.09
C GLU A 245 -14.49 -3.67 12.89
N GLU A 246 -15.13 -2.66 12.24
CA GLU A 246 -15.97 -2.89 11.08
C GLU A 246 -15.18 -3.38 9.85
N ALA A 247 -13.98 -2.86 9.62
CA ALA A 247 -13.11 -3.34 8.53
C ALA A 247 -12.67 -4.81 8.70
N ASN A 248 -12.79 -5.38 9.91
CA ASN A 248 -12.38 -6.74 10.25
C ASN A 248 -13.55 -7.71 10.51
N LYS A 249 -14.79 -7.31 10.28
CA LYS A 249 -15.99 -8.18 10.33
C LYS A 249 -16.31 -8.73 8.96
N MET A 250 -16.93 -9.92 8.91
CA MET A 250 -17.54 -10.44 7.68
C MET A 250 -18.88 -9.74 7.39
N HIS A 251 -19.62 -9.42 8.44
CA HIS A 251 -20.88 -8.68 8.38
C HIS A 251 -20.69 -7.37 9.14
N ALA A 252 -20.19 -6.37 8.43
CA ALA A 252 -19.99 -5.03 8.97
C ALA A 252 -21.30 -4.23 9.00
N GLN A 253 -21.35 -3.22 9.86
CA GLN A 253 -22.44 -2.27 9.96
C GLN A 253 -22.11 -1.00 9.17
N ARG A 254 -23.14 -0.26 8.80
CA ARG A 254 -23.00 1.07 8.20
C ARG A 254 -22.49 2.05 9.27
N MET A 255 -21.52 2.88 8.92
CA MET A 255 -20.98 3.92 9.79
C MET A 255 -21.37 5.30 9.26
N ILE A 256 -21.72 6.22 10.15
CA ILE A 256 -22.13 7.57 9.80
C ILE A 256 -21.39 8.57 10.69
N GLN A 257 -20.75 9.57 10.06
CA GLN A 257 -20.05 10.66 10.73
C GLN A 257 -20.58 12.01 10.27
N GLU A 258 -20.98 12.87 11.19
CA GLU A 258 -21.31 14.25 10.88
C GLU A 258 -20.05 15.08 10.61
N VAL A 259 -20.09 15.89 9.54
CA VAL A 259 -19.02 16.79 9.10
C VAL A 259 -19.68 18.03 8.46
N ASP A 260 -19.44 19.24 8.98
CA ASP A 260 -20.00 20.51 8.45
C ASP A 260 -21.54 20.49 8.28
N GLY A 261 -22.27 19.89 9.22
CA GLY A 261 -23.74 19.81 9.17
C GLY A 261 -24.29 18.91 8.05
N LYS A 262 -23.46 18.03 7.49
CA LYS A 262 -23.79 16.95 6.58
C LYS A 262 -23.17 15.64 7.10
N TYR A 263 -23.38 14.55 6.39
CA TYR A 263 -23.01 13.22 6.84
C TYR A 263 -22.12 12.50 5.83
N VAL A 264 -21.02 11.97 6.32
CA VAL A 264 -20.23 10.94 5.62
C VAL A 264 -20.83 9.59 6.00
N VAL A 265 -21.30 8.87 5.01
CA VAL A 265 -21.86 7.52 5.18
C VAL A 265 -20.91 6.51 4.58
N VAL A 266 -20.56 5.47 5.32
CA VAL A 266 -19.69 4.37 4.89
C VAL A 266 -20.52 3.08 4.94
N ASN A 267 -20.92 2.58 3.78
CA ASN A 267 -21.69 1.34 3.67
C ASN A 267 -20.82 0.11 4.01
N PRO A 268 -21.40 -1.00 4.46
CA PRO A 268 -20.69 -2.26 4.63
C PRO A 268 -19.97 -2.72 3.35
N PRO A 269 -18.86 -3.48 3.46
CA PRO A 269 -18.20 -4.03 2.28
C PRO A 269 -19.05 -5.11 1.60
N PHE A 270 -18.73 -5.41 0.33
CA PHE A 270 -19.22 -6.63 -0.32
C PHE A 270 -18.77 -7.87 0.46
N PRO A 271 -19.49 -9.00 0.35
CA PRO A 271 -19.01 -10.29 0.81
C PRO A 271 -17.63 -10.60 0.24
N LEU A 272 -16.84 -11.40 0.95
CA LEU A 272 -15.50 -11.80 0.50
C LEU A 272 -15.56 -12.39 -0.91
N MET A 273 -14.58 -12.04 -1.73
CA MET A 273 -14.41 -12.67 -3.05
C MET A 273 -14.18 -14.17 -2.89
N THR A 274 -14.67 -14.95 -3.85
CA THR A 274 -14.33 -16.37 -3.96
C THR A 274 -12.97 -16.54 -4.64
N THR A 275 -12.43 -17.77 -4.61
CA THR A 275 -11.21 -18.14 -5.37
C THR A 275 -11.42 -17.91 -6.87
N GLU A 276 -12.59 -18.28 -7.39
CA GLU A 276 -12.94 -18.17 -8.80
C GLU A 276 -13.01 -16.71 -9.25
N GLU A 277 -13.57 -15.82 -8.45
CA GLU A 277 -13.61 -14.38 -8.73
C GLU A 277 -12.20 -13.77 -8.72
N LEU A 278 -11.37 -14.19 -7.76
CA LEU A 278 -9.99 -13.72 -7.69
C LEU A 278 -9.18 -14.24 -8.88
N ASP A 279 -9.33 -15.51 -9.24
CA ASP A 279 -8.70 -16.10 -10.41
C ASP A 279 -9.12 -15.39 -11.71
N ALA A 280 -10.41 -15.12 -11.87
CA ALA A 280 -10.93 -14.40 -13.03
C ALA A 280 -10.26 -13.04 -13.20
N ALA A 281 -10.00 -12.31 -12.12
CA ALA A 281 -9.30 -11.03 -12.15
C ALA A 281 -7.81 -11.17 -12.56
N PHE A 282 -7.12 -12.20 -12.04
CA PHE A 282 -5.69 -12.41 -12.33
C PHE A 282 -5.41 -13.09 -13.67
N ASP A 283 -6.35 -13.83 -14.19
CA ASP A 283 -6.22 -14.61 -15.43
C ASP A 283 -6.44 -13.79 -16.70
N LEU A 284 -6.83 -12.52 -16.57
CA LEU A 284 -7.03 -11.59 -17.68
C LEU A 284 -5.77 -11.43 -18.56
N PRO A 285 -5.92 -10.94 -19.80
CA PRO A 285 -4.82 -10.92 -20.77
C PRO A 285 -3.82 -9.78 -20.53
N TYR A 286 -3.20 -9.73 -19.34
CA TYR A 286 -2.13 -8.77 -19.07
C TYR A 286 -0.92 -9.02 -19.97
N THR A 287 -0.35 -7.95 -20.51
CA THR A 287 0.94 -8.00 -21.22
C THR A 287 2.12 -8.19 -20.26
N ARG A 288 1.94 -7.84 -18.96
CA ARG A 288 2.96 -7.77 -17.92
C ARG A 288 4.13 -6.84 -18.24
N LEU A 289 3.88 -5.80 -19.03
CA LEU A 289 4.88 -4.83 -19.50
C LEU A 289 4.44 -3.39 -19.18
N PRO A 290 5.39 -2.46 -19.02
CA PRO A 290 5.08 -1.03 -19.08
C PRO A 290 4.50 -0.65 -20.42
N HIS A 291 3.56 0.31 -20.44
CA HIS A 291 2.99 0.83 -21.66
C HIS A 291 4.09 1.34 -22.62
N PRO A 292 4.00 1.12 -23.95
CA PRO A 292 5.03 1.50 -24.94
C PRO A 292 5.45 2.98 -24.91
N LYS A 293 4.61 3.89 -24.36
CA LYS A 293 4.98 5.31 -24.13
C LYS A 293 6.24 5.48 -23.26
N TYR A 294 6.60 4.47 -22.47
CA TYR A 294 7.79 4.48 -21.59
C TYR A 294 9.00 3.79 -22.20
N LYS A 295 8.99 3.53 -23.52
CA LYS A 295 10.13 2.88 -24.19
C LYS A 295 11.44 3.62 -23.90
N GLY A 296 12.43 2.89 -23.42
CA GLY A 296 13.75 3.43 -23.03
C GLY A 296 13.81 4.06 -21.65
N LYS A 297 12.73 3.98 -20.85
CA LYS A 297 12.68 4.43 -19.47
C LYS A 297 12.51 3.25 -18.53
N THR A 298 13.10 3.36 -17.35
CA THR A 298 12.97 2.34 -16.29
C THR A 298 11.91 2.76 -15.27
N ILE A 299 11.05 1.84 -14.89
CA ILE A 299 10.10 2.01 -13.78
C ILE A 299 10.54 1.05 -12.66
N PRO A 300 11.18 1.51 -11.57
CA PRO A 300 11.76 0.60 -10.58
C PRO A 300 10.77 -0.37 -9.96
N ALA A 301 9.54 0.06 -9.67
CA ALA A 301 8.50 -0.81 -9.14
C ALA A 301 8.17 -1.98 -10.08
N TYR A 302 8.16 -1.74 -11.40
CA TYR A 302 8.00 -2.81 -12.38
C TYR A 302 9.18 -3.78 -12.36
N GLU A 303 10.42 -3.28 -12.36
CA GLU A 303 11.61 -4.13 -12.34
C GLU A 303 11.64 -5.05 -11.11
N MET A 304 11.13 -4.58 -9.97
CA MET A 304 11.04 -5.39 -8.74
C MET A 304 10.03 -6.54 -8.84
N ILE A 305 8.90 -6.34 -9.54
CA ILE A 305 7.77 -7.27 -9.49
C ILE A 305 7.50 -8.03 -10.79
N LYS A 306 8.17 -7.70 -11.89
CA LYS A 306 7.88 -8.28 -13.22
C LYS A 306 7.88 -9.81 -13.24
N PHE A 307 8.66 -10.45 -12.39
CA PHE A 307 8.74 -11.90 -12.21
C PHE A 307 8.18 -12.36 -10.86
N SER A 308 7.31 -11.59 -10.24
CA SER A 308 6.61 -12.00 -9.03
C SER A 308 5.21 -12.53 -9.33
N VAL A 309 4.72 -13.39 -8.46
CA VAL A 309 3.36 -13.94 -8.51
C VAL A 309 2.70 -13.77 -7.15
N ASN A 310 1.55 -13.12 -7.15
CA ASN A 310 0.76 -12.92 -5.94
C ASN A 310 -0.19 -14.11 -5.75
N LEU A 311 -0.09 -14.80 -4.62
CA LEU A 311 -0.85 -16.02 -4.33
C LEU A 311 -2.20 -15.75 -3.69
N HIS A 312 -2.33 -14.63 -2.93
CA HIS A 312 -3.53 -14.32 -2.15
C HIS A 312 -3.66 -12.83 -1.85
N ARG A 313 -4.86 -12.41 -1.45
CA ARG A 313 -5.20 -11.10 -0.91
C ARG A 313 -5.51 -11.22 0.57
N GLY A 314 -5.44 -10.10 1.29
CA GLY A 314 -5.75 -10.03 2.72
C GLY A 314 -4.61 -10.46 3.63
N CYS A 315 -4.67 -10.05 4.90
CA CYS A 315 -3.67 -10.37 5.92
C CYS A 315 -4.31 -10.35 7.32
N PHE A 316 -4.36 -11.49 7.98
CA PHE A 316 -4.91 -11.60 9.35
C PHE A 316 -3.90 -11.23 10.45
N GLY A 317 -2.76 -10.67 10.09
CA GLY A 317 -1.73 -10.22 11.03
C GLY A 317 -2.21 -9.14 11.99
N GLY A 318 -2.97 -8.16 11.50
CA GLY A 318 -3.57 -7.09 12.29
C GLY A 318 -2.55 -6.22 13.03
N CYS A 319 -1.33 -6.06 12.51
CA CYS A 319 -0.33 -5.16 13.07
C CYS A 319 -0.88 -3.75 13.11
N SER A 320 -0.75 -3.06 14.25
CA SER A 320 -1.42 -1.78 14.53
C SER A 320 -0.98 -0.62 13.63
N PHE A 321 0.21 -0.73 13.03
CA PHE A 321 0.79 0.29 12.14
C PHE A 321 0.60 0.00 10.64
N CYS A 322 0.03 -1.19 10.30
CA CYS A 322 0.01 -1.68 8.92
C CYS A 322 -1.32 -1.38 8.23
N THR A 323 -1.26 -0.81 7.04
CA THR A 323 -2.44 -0.47 6.23
C THR A 323 -3.00 -1.64 5.42
N ILE A 324 -2.28 -2.77 5.33
CA ILE A 324 -2.72 -3.92 4.51
C ILE A 324 -4.05 -4.47 5.01
N SER A 325 -4.17 -4.75 6.32
CA SER A 325 -5.43 -5.24 6.90
C SER A 325 -6.56 -4.21 6.76
N ALA A 326 -6.25 -2.91 6.88
CA ALA A 326 -7.22 -1.83 6.77
C ALA A 326 -7.74 -1.64 5.33
N HIS A 327 -6.93 -1.97 4.31
CA HIS A 327 -7.28 -1.80 2.90
C HIS A 327 -7.73 -3.11 2.23
N GLN A 328 -6.98 -4.21 2.41
CA GLN A 328 -7.30 -5.51 1.80
C GLN A 328 -8.21 -6.38 2.67
N GLY A 329 -8.39 -6.02 3.94
CA GLY A 329 -9.14 -6.81 4.91
C GLY A 329 -8.30 -7.87 5.64
N LYS A 330 -8.88 -8.40 6.71
CA LYS A 330 -8.30 -9.45 7.55
C LYS A 330 -8.35 -10.84 6.90
N PHE A 331 -9.39 -11.11 6.13
CA PHE A 331 -9.64 -12.44 5.60
C PHE A 331 -8.79 -12.71 4.37
N VAL A 332 -8.11 -13.84 4.37
CA VAL A 332 -7.25 -14.26 3.27
C VAL A 332 -8.07 -14.97 2.22
N VAL A 333 -8.04 -14.45 1.00
CA VAL A 333 -8.64 -15.05 -0.21
C VAL A 333 -7.50 -15.50 -1.11
N CYS A 334 -7.48 -16.77 -1.47
CA CYS A 334 -6.40 -17.41 -2.23
C CYS A 334 -6.78 -17.63 -3.69
N ARG A 335 -5.80 -17.56 -4.55
CA ARG A 335 -5.91 -18.02 -5.93
C ARG A 335 -5.80 -19.54 -5.99
N SER A 336 -6.40 -20.14 -7.01
CA SER A 336 -6.21 -21.57 -7.30
C SER A 336 -4.79 -21.87 -7.78
N LYS A 337 -4.38 -23.11 -7.64
CA LYS A 337 -3.10 -23.62 -8.17
C LYS A 337 -3.04 -23.45 -9.69
N GLU A 338 -4.15 -23.69 -10.36
CA GLU A 338 -4.31 -23.59 -11.81
C GLU A 338 -4.05 -22.18 -12.31
N SER A 339 -4.66 -21.17 -11.69
CA SER A 339 -4.45 -19.74 -12.03
C SER A 339 -2.99 -19.33 -11.77
N ILE A 340 -2.40 -19.73 -10.64
CA ILE A 340 -0.99 -19.46 -10.32
C ILE A 340 -0.06 -20.05 -11.37
N LEU A 341 -0.24 -21.34 -11.74
CA LEU A 341 0.58 -22.01 -12.74
C LEU A 341 0.41 -21.39 -14.13
N LYS A 342 -0.80 -20.94 -14.48
CA LYS A 342 -1.07 -20.21 -15.73
C LYS A 342 -0.28 -18.92 -15.81
N GLU A 343 -0.23 -18.16 -14.73
CA GLU A 343 0.56 -16.92 -14.66
C GLU A 343 2.07 -17.20 -14.72
N VAL A 344 2.57 -18.21 -14.01
CA VAL A 344 3.99 -18.61 -14.05
C VAL A 344 4.39 -19.01 -15.48
N LYS A 345 3.55 -19.74 -16.20
CA LYS A 345 3.81 -20.08 -17.62
C LYS A 345 3.90 -18.84 -18.52
N LYS A 346 3.07 -17.80 -18.28
CA LYS A 346 3.21 -16.51 -18.99
C LYS A 346 4.56 -15.85 -18.68
N ILE A 347 5.03 -15.89 -17.42
CA ILE A 347 6.34 -15.33 -17.02
C ILE A 347 7.48 -16.13 -17.70
N ILE A 348 7.41 -17.45 -17.71
CA ILE A 348 8.43 -18.30 -18.38
C ILE A 348 8.57 -17.93 -19.87
N ALA A 349 7.49 -17.54 -20.53
CA ALA A 349 7.50 -17.13 -21.92
C ALA A 349 8.03 -15.70 -22.17
N MET A 350 8.31 -14.91 -21.13
CA MET A 350 8.88 -13.56 -21.26
C MET A 350 10.33 -13.62 -21.75
N PRO A 351 10.73 -12.78 -22.74
CA PRO A 351 12.06 -12.88 -23.37
C PRO A 351 13.24 -12.68 -22.43
N ASP A 352 13.08 -11.89 -21.40
CA ASP A 352 14.10 -11.55 -20.41
C ASP A 352 14.07 -12.45 -19.17
N PHE A 353 13.15 -13.41 -19.08
CA PHE A 353 13.09 -14.35 -17.98
C PHE A 353 14.23 -15.37 -18.04
N LYS A 354 14.98 -15.50 -16.95
CA LYS A 354 16.16 -16.38 -16.86
C LYS A 354 15.97 -17.61 -15.96
N GLY A 355 14.72 -17.90 -15.60
CA GLY A 355 14.36 -19.05 -14.76
C GLY A 355 14.21 -18.73 -13.26
N TYR A 356 14.22 -17.46 -12.87
CA TYR A 356 14.15 -17.05 -11.47
C TYR A 356 12.90 -16.20 -11.22
N LEU A 357 11.96 -16.73 -10.42
CA LEU A 357 10.87 -15.93 -9.88
C LEU A 357 11.40 -15.09 -8.72
N SER A 358 11.10 -13.79 -8.70
CA SER A 358 11.58 -12.86 -7.67
C SER A 358 10.80 -12.96 -6.37
N ASP A 359 9.51 -13.30 -6.46
CA ASP A 359 8.63 -13.54 -5.31
C ASP A 359 7.48 -14.46 -5.71
N LEU A 360 7.26 -15.51 -4.93
CA LEU A 360 6.10 -16.39 -5.01
C LEU A 360 5.39 -16.30 -3.64
N GLY A 361 4.62 -15.24 -3.43
CA GLY A 361 4.12 -14.87 -2.12
C GLY A 361 2.84 -14.03 -2.12
N GLY A 362 2.69 -13.18 -1.12
CA GLY A 362 1.52 -12.35 -0.93
C GLY A 362 1.77 -11.26 0.12
N PRO A 363 0.71 -10.61 0.66
CA PRO A 363 0.84 -9.62 1.73
C PRO A 363 1.62 -10.14 2.95
N SER A 364 1.59 -11.46 3.17
CA SER A 364 2.49 -12.21 4.05
C SER A 364 2.77 -13.56 3.40
N ALA A 365 4.04 -13.94 3.26
CA ALA A 365 4.47 -15.07 2.43
C ALA A 365 3.78 -16.41 2.78
N ASN A 366 3.54 -16.66 4.06
CA ASN A 366 3.04 -17.95 4.56
C ASN A 366 1.63 -17.90 5.15
N MET A 367 0.71 -17.20 4.47
CA MET A 367 -0.72 -17.18 4.82
C MET A 367 -1.62 -17.89 3.80
N TYR A 368 -1.06 -18.36 2.69
CA TYR A 368 -1.81 -19.05 1.65
C TYR A 368 -2.52 -20.31 2.18
N GLY A 369 -3.81 -20.45 1.89
CA GLY A 369 -4.63 -21.56 2.34
C GLY A 369 -5.08 -21.52 3.81
N MET A 370 -4.69 -20.47 4.54
CA MET A 370 -5.03 -20.32 5.96
C MET A 370 -6.33 -19.54 6.14
N HIS A 371 -7.26 -20.12 6.90
CA HIS A 371 -8.57 -19.53 7.19
C HIS A 371 -9.12 -20.10 8.52
N GLY A 372 -10.25 -19.59 9.00
CA GLY A 372 -10.94 -20.18 10.16
C GLY A 372 -11.49 -21.57 9.87
N LYS A 373 -11.25 -22.53 10.75
CA LYS A 373 -11.76 -23.90 10.66
C LYS A 373 -13.29 -23.94 10.79
N ASN A 374 -13.83 -23.11 11.66
CA ASN A 374 -15.27 -22.92 11.85
C ASN A 374 -15.64 -21.52 11.32
N GLN A 375 -16.28 -21.48 10.16
CA GLN A 375 -16.68 -20.25 9.48
C GLN A 375 -17.66 -19.43 10.30
N LYS A 376 -18.67 -20.08 10.93
CA LYS A 376 -19.67 -19.40 11.76
C LYS A 376 -19.03 -18.64 12.94
N ALA A 377 -17.95 -19.15 13.50
CA ALA A 377 -17.20 -18.44 14.54
C ALA A 377 -16.47 -17.21 13.98
N CYS A 378 -16.06 -17.22 12.70
CA CYS A 378 -15.45 -16.07 12.03
C CYS A 378 -16.46 -15.00 11.67
N GLU A 379 -17.71 -15.37 11.33
CA GLU A 379 -18.78 -14.44 10.96
C GLU A 379 -19.10 -13.44 12.09
N VAL A 380 -19.04 -13.89 13.35
CA VAL A 380 -19.32 -13.05 14.53
C VAL A 380 -18.03 -12.51 15.21
N CYS A 381 -16.87 -12.77 14.62
CA CYS A 381 -15.58 -12.43 15.22
C CYS A 381 -15.30 -10.93 15.14
N LYS A 382 -15.00 -10.30 16.28
CA LYS A 382 -14.63 -8.88 16.41
C LYS A 382 -13.11 -8.65 16.56
N ARG A 383 -12.28 -9.72 16.59
CA ARG A 383 -10.84 -9.58 16.79
C ARG A 383 -10.17 -8.93 15.56
N PRO A 384 -9.34 -7.90 15.73
CA PRO A 384 -8.61 -7.29 14.62
C PRO A 384 -7.49 -8.18 14.06
N SER A 385 -7.03 -9.18 14.83
CA SER A 385 -5.96 -10.09 14.46
C SER A 385 -6.31 -11.54 14.78
N CYS A 386 -5.92 -12.48 13.90
CA CYS A 386 -6.01 -13.91 14.19
C CYS A 386 -4.74 -14.47 14.85
N VAL A 387 -3.69 -13.66 15.01
CA VAL A 387 -2.40 -14.10 15.57
C VAL A 387 -1.96 -13.28 16.80
N ASN A 388 -2.67 -12.23 17.16
CA ASN A 388 -2.38 -11.41 18.33
C ASN A 388 -3.63 -11.29 19.25
N PRO A 389 -3.49 -11.33 20.59
CA PRO A 389 -2.25 -11.52 21.38
C PRO A 389 -1.71 -12.96 21.32
N GLN A 390 -2.50 -13.89 20.85
CA GLN A 390 -2.13 -15.28 20.59
C GLN A 390 -2.83 -15.80 19.34
N ILE A 391 -2.26 -16.81 18.72
CA ILE A 391 -2.84 -17.46 17.53
C ILE A 391 -4.23 -18.02 17.89
N CYS A 392 -5.22 -17.65 17.08
CA CYS A 392 -6.60 -18.03 17.27
C CYS A 392 -6.74 -19.58 17.19
N PRO A 393 -7.35 -20.25 18.16
CA PRO A 393 -7.55 -21.70 18.10
C PRO A 393 -8.37 -22.15 16.88
N ASN A 394 -9.21 -21.25 16.35
CA ASN A 394 -10.00 -21.50 15.13
C ASN A 394 -9.19 -21.31 13.84
N LEU A 395 -7.97 -20.74 13.88
CA LEU A 395 -7.14 -20.55 12.70
C LEU A 395 -6.56 -21.90 12.23
N ASN A 396 -6.73 -22.22 10.96
CA ASN A 396 -5.94 -23.23 10.30
C ASN A 396 -4.54 -22.69 9.99
N THR A 397 -3.49 -23.33 10.51
CA THR A 397 -2.09 -22.92 10.31
C THR A 397 -1.31 -23.94 9.45
N ASP A 398 -2.02 -24.77 8.68
CA ASP A 398 -1.43 -25.79 7.83
C ASP A 398 -0.75 -25.17 6.59
N HIS A 399 0.53 -25.48 6.40
CA HIS A 399 1.35 -25.02 5.27
C HIS A 399 1.33 -26.00 4.08
N SER A 400 0.61 -27.14 4.16
CA SER A 400 0.64 -28.18 3.13
C SER A 400 0.23 -27.64 1.75
N LYS A 401 -0.84 -26.84 1.68
CA LYS A 401 -1.29 -26.23 0.42
C LYS A 401 -0.25 -25.29 -0.20
N LEU A 402 0.51 -24.57 0.62
CA LEU A 402 1.57 -23.69 0.15
C LEU A 402 2.77 -24.48 -0.39
N LEU A 403 3.13 -25.58 0.27
CA LEU A 403 4.15 -26.52 -0.22
C LEU A 403 3.75 -27.12 -1.59
N GLU A 404 2.49 -27.49 -1.76
CA GLU A 404 1.98 -27.99 -3.05
C GLU A 404 2.17 -26.96 -4.17
N ILE A 405 1.96 -25.67 -3.90
CA ILE A 405 2.19 -24.59 -4.88
C ILE A 405 3.67 -24.52 -5.24
N TYR A 406 4.56 -24.52 -4.24
CA TYR A 406 6.01 -24.44 -4.50
C TYR A 406 6.51 -25.63 -5.30
N HIS A 407 6.13 -26.85 -4.92
CA HIS A 407 6.50 -28.05 -5.66
C HIS A 407 5.97 -28.02 -7.10
N ALA A 408 4.72 -27.58 -7.31
CA ALA A 408 4.13 -27.50 -8.63
C ALA A 408 4.81 -26.44 -9.52
N VAL A 409 5.19 -25.30 -8.96
CA VAL A 409 5.89 -24.23 -9.67
C VAL A 409 7.33 -24.63 -9.99
N ASP A 410 8.05 -25.18 -9.04
CA ASP A 410 9.45 -25.59 -9.21
C ASP A 410 9.61 -26.77 -10.18
N ALA A 411 8.56 -27.58 -10.37
CA ALA A 411 8.52 -28.66 -11.34
C ALA A 411 8.29 -28.16 -12.79
N LEU A 412 7.93 -26.88 -13.02
CA LEU A 412 7.69 -26.38 -14.37
C LEU A 412 9.00 -26.26 -15.17
N PRO A 413 9.03 -26.78 -16.41
CA PRO A 413 10.14 -26.54 -17.31
C PRO A 413 10.40 -25.04 -17.48
N GLY A 414 11.63 -24.60 -17.28
CA GLY A 414 12.02 -23.18 -17.36
C GLY A 414 12.18 -22.49 -16.02
N ILE A 415 11.69 -23.04 -14.92
CA ILE A 415 11.97 -22.58 -13.55
C ILE A 415 13.28 -23.22 -13.06
N LYS A 416 14.19 -22.38 -12.61
CA LYS A 416 15.43 -22.78 -11.92
C LYS A 416 15.30 -22.63 -10.41
N LYS A 417 14.67 -21.53 -9.98
CA LYS A 417 14.34 -21.25 -8.57
C LYS A 417 13.16 -20.29 -8.48
N SER A 418 12.31 -20.52 -7.50
CA SER A 418 11.33 -19.56 -7.03
C SER A 418 11.80 -18.96 -5.71
N PHE A 419 11.96 -17.64 -5.64
CA PHE A 419 12.32 -16.97 -4.41
C PHE A 419 11.08 -16.47 -3.68
N ILE A 420 11.26 -16.20 -2.38
CA ILE A 420 10.27 -15.56 -1.51
C ILE A 420 10.88 -14.25 -1.07
N GLY A 421 10.35 -13.15 -1.63
CA GLY A 421 10.71 -11.77 -1.30
C GLY A 421 9.80 -11.14 -0.25
N SER A 422 8.59 -11.69 -0.10
CA SER A 422 7.58 -11.28 0.87
C SER A 422 7.99 -11.63 2.30
N GLY A 423 7.47 -10.87 3.28
CA GLY A 423 7.76 -11.11 4.69
C GLY A 423 7.16 -12.41 5.21
N VAL A 424 7.98 -13.20 5.91
CA VAL A 424 7.57 -14.47 6.51
C VAL A 424 7.15 -14.28 7.96
N ARG A 425 6.03 -14.85 8.35
CA ARG A 425 5.55 -14.88 9.73
C ARG A 425 6.09 -16.11 10.45
N TYR A 426 7.18 -15.92 11.16
CA TYR A 426 7.84 -16.98 11.92
C TYR A 426 7.01 -17.46 13.13
N ASP A 427 6.10 -16.65 13.65
CA ASP A 427 5.15 -17.07 14.70
C ASP A 427 4.20 -18.18 14.22
N LEU A 428 3.78 -18.16 12.94
CA LEU A 428 3.01 -19.24 12.33
C LEU A 428 3.84 -20.53 12.14
N LEU A 429 5.13 -20.38 11.81
CA LEU A 429 6.06 -21.50 11.62
C LEU A 429 6.36 -22.23 12.93
N LEU A 430 6.43 -21.46 14.02
CA LEU A 430 6.76 -21.98 15.36
C LEU A 430 5.53 -22.41 16.16
N HIS A 431 4.34 -22.15 15.63
CA HIS A 431 3.10 -22.52 16.30
C HIS A 431 2.95 -24.05 16.42
N LYS A 432 2.65 -24.52 17.63
CA LYS A 432 2.39 -25.93 17.90
C LYS A 432 0.90 -26.24 17.83
N SER A 433 0.49 -26.87 16.75
CA SER A 433 -0.86 -27.37 16.57
C SER A 433 -1.06 -28.67 17.40
N LYS A 434 -2.32 -28.98 17.74
CA LYS A 434 -2.68 -30.28 18.27
C LYS A 434 -2.58 -31.42 17.24
N ASP A 435 -2.64 -31.05 15.95
CA ASP A 435 -2.47 -31.99 14.84
C ASP A 435 -1.00 -32.03 14.42
N GLU A 436 -0.38 -33.21 14.58
CA GLU A 436 1.03 -33.42 14.26
C GLU A 436 1.31 -33.30 12.76
N LYS A 437 0.35 -33.55 11.88
CA LYS A 437 0.51 -33.34 10.43
C LYS A 437 0.75 -31.84 10.11
N VAL A 438 0.01 -30.95 10.80
CA VAL A 438 0.19 -29.51 10.67
C VAL A 438 1.57 -29.06 11.15
N ASN A 439 2.03 -29.64 12.28
CA ASN A 439 3.37 -29.35 12.80
C ASN A 439 4.46 -29.88 11.86
N GLN A 440 4.26 -31.03 11.25
CA GLN A 440 5.18 -31.57 10.25
C GLN A 440 5.24 -30.69 9.01
N ALA A 441 4.10 -30.28 8.46
CA ALA A 441 4.03 -29.37 7.31
C ALA A 441 4.74 -28.03 7.60
N ALA A 442 4.61 -27.48 8.81
CA ALA A 442 5.31 -26.28 9.23
C ALA A 442 6.84 -26.47 9.27
N ARG A 443 7.32 -27.63 9.76
CA ARG A 443 8.76 -27.96 9.74
C ARG A 443 9.30 -28.16 8.33
N GLU A 444 8.56 -28.88 7.48
CA GLU A 444 8.90 -29.09 6.07
C GLU A 444 8.97 -27.77 5.32
N TYR A 445 7.95 -26.92 5.47
CA TYR A 445 7.93 -25.59 4.86
C TYR A 445 9.11 -24.74 5.35
N THR A 446 9.42 -24.73 6.65
CA THR A 446 10.54 -23.97 7.20
C THR A 446 11.87 -24.43 6.59
N ARG A 447 12.08 -25.74 6.46
CA ARG A 447 13.30 -26.27 5.84
C ARG A 447 13.37 -25.94 4.35
N GLU A 448 12.28 -26.13 3.63
CA GLU A 448 12.19 -25.85 2.20
C GLU A 448 12.39 -24.37 1.91
N LEU A 449 11.73 -23.49 2.66
CA LEU A 449 11.93 -22.03 2.59
C LEU A 449 13.42 -21.69 2.64
N ILE A 450 14.11 -22.15 3.68
CA ILE A 450 15.52 -21.81 3.92
C ILE A 450 16.43 -22.44 2.84
N THR A 451 16.20 -23.68 2.46
CA THR A 451 17.13 -24.40 1.55
C THR A 451 16.90 -24.07 0.08
N LYS A 452 15.66 -23.75 -0.33
CA LYS A 452 15.32 -23.57 -1.74
C LYS A 452 14.95 -22.15 -2.13
N HIS A 453 14.22 -21.41 -1.26
CA HIS A 453 13.53 -20.17 -1.64
C HIS A 453 14.17 -18.89 -1.11
N VAL A 454 15.23 -18.98 -0.32
CA VAL A 454 16.03 -17.82 0.11
C VAL A 454 17.14 -17.54 -0.88
N SER A 455 17.24 -16.30 -1.36
CA SER A 455 18.27 -15.84 -2.31
C SER A 455 19.59 -15.45 -1.65
N GLY A 456 19.87 -15.95 -0.44
CA GLY A 456 21.02 -15.58 0.40
C GLY A 456 20.68 -14.67 1.57
N ARG A 457 19.58 -13.91 1.49
CA ARG A 457 19.14 -12.97 2.54
C ARG A 457 17.64 -13.11 2.79
N LEU A 458 17.28 -13.57 3.98
CA LEU A 458 15.89 -13.71 4.40
C LEU A 458 15.45 -12.47 5.21
N LYS A 459 14.46 -11.75 4.70
CA LYS A 459 13.86 -10.61 5.38
C LYS A 459 12.82 -11.08 6.39
N VAL A 460 12.94 -10.66 7.63
CA VAL A 460 11.97 -10.92 8.70
C VAL A 460 11.72 -9.65 9.48
N ALA A 461 10.53 -9.54 10.06
CA ALA A 461 10.06 -8.31 10.67
C ALA A 461 9.73 -8.52 12.16
N PRO A 462 10.73 -8.62 13.08
CA PRO A 462 10.48 -8.60 14.51
C PRO A 462 9.95 -7.23 14.99
N GLU A 463 10.32 -6.14 14.31
CA GLU A 463 9.96 -4.74 14.49
C GLU A 463 10.55 -4.10 15.75
N HIS A 464 10.60 -4.79 16.87
CA HIS A 464 11.18 -4.31 18.14
C HIS A 464 11.61 -5.49 19.02
N THR A 465 12.31 -5.19 20.13
CA THR A 465 12.72 -6.18 21.13
C THR A 465 11.97 -6.04 22.46
N SER A 466 11.43 -4.85 22.78
CA SER A 466 10.68 -4.56 24.00
C SER A 466 9.30 -5.21 23.96
N PRO A 467 8.91 -6.01 25.00
CA PRO A 467 7.58 -6.61 25.07
C PRO A 467 6.43 -5.60 25.05
N GLU A 468 6.60 -4.44 25.71
CA GLU A 468 5.57 -3.40 25.76
C GLU A 468 5.38 -2.75 24.37
N VAL A 469 6.46 -2.43 23.67
CA VAL A 469 6.39 -1.89 22.32
C VAL A 469 5.77 -2.90 21.36
N LEU A 470 6.17 -4.17 21.43
CA LEU A 470 5.60 -5.26 20.62
C LEU A 470 4.11 -5.47 20.89
N LYS A 471 3.64 -5.28 22.12
CA LYS A 471 2.23 -5.32 22.48
C LYS A 471 1.44 -4.22 21.74
N PHE A 472 1.92 -2.96 21.77
CA PHE A 472 1.30 -1.88 20.99
C PHE A 472 1.37 -2.11 19.47
N MET A 473 2.45 -2.69 18.97
CA MET A 473 2.59 -3.08 17.56
C MET A 473 1.73 -4.27 17.14
N ARG A 474 1.15 -5.02 18.10
CA ARG A 474 0.49 -6.31 17.89
C ARG A 474 1.39 -7.31 17.18
N LYS A 475 2.66 -7.36 17.62
CA LYS A 475 3.67 -8.30 17.13
C LYS A 475 3.92 -9.41 18.15
N PRO A 476 4.40 -10.57 17.72
CA PRO A 476 4.78 -11.65 18.64
C PRO A 476 5.97 -11.28 19.51
N SER A 477 6.16 -12.00 20.66
CA SER A 477 7.34 -11.85 21.48
C SER A 477 8.64 -12.03 20.70
N PHE A 478 9.66 -11.26 21.03
CA PHE A 478 10.98 -11.39 20.45
C PHE A 478 11.66 -12.74 20.74
N ASP A 479 11.22 -13.46 21.76
CA ASP A 479 11.67 -14.83 22.04
C ASP A 479 11.44 -15.79 20.84
N LEU A 480 10.31 -15.62 20.14
CA LEU A 480 10.05 -16.38 18.91
C LEU A 480 11.05 -16.06 17.79
N PHE A 481 11.57 -14.82 17.75
CA PHE A 481 12.62 -14.49 16.81
C PHE A 481 13.93 -15.19 17.14
N TYR A 482 14.31 -15.30 18.43
CA TYR A 482 15.47 -16.09 18.86
C TYR A 482 15.32 -17.57 18.46
N GLU A 483 14.15 -18.14 18.68
CA GLU A 483 13.88 -19.54 18.31
C GLU A 483 13.97 -19.75 16.80
N PHE A 484 13.35 -18.84 16.01
CA PHE A 484 13.44 -18.88 14.55
C PHE A 484 14.87 -18.74 14.06
N LYS A 485 15.64 -17.77 14.60
CA LYS A 485 17.06 -17.58 14.25
C LYS A 485 17.87 -18.86 14.54
N ARG A 486 17.68 -19.48 15.69
CA ARG A 486 18.35 -20.74 16.03
C ARG A 486 18.04 -21.86 15.03
N ILE A 487 16.81 -21.99 14.57
CA ILE A 487 16.42 -22.97 13.54
C ILE A 487 17.07 -22.62 12.20
N PHE A 488 17.04 -21.34 11.81
CA PHE A 488 17.65 -20.85 10.59
C PHE A 488 19.14 -21.14 10.55
N ASP A 489 19.87 -20.79 11.60
CA ASP A 489 21.32 -21.02 11.71
C ASP A 489 21.66 -22.52 11.70
N LYS A 490 20.83 -23.34 12.37
CA LYS A 490 20.99 -24.81 12.39
C LYS A 490 20.85 -25.39 10.97
N ILE A 491 19.80 -25.03 10.24
CA ILE A 491 19.57 -25.52 8.87
C ILE A 491 20.70 -25.04 7.94
N ASN A 492 21.12 -23.78 8.02
CA ASN A 492 22.23 -23.27 7.24
C ASN A 492 23.51 -24.08 7.47
N LYS A 493 23.80 -24.42 8.73
CA LYS A 493 24.98 -25.23 9.09
C LYS A 493 24.86 -26.68 8.56
N GLU A 494 23.70 -27.29 8.70
CA GLU A 494 23.43 -28.66 8.22
C GLU A 494 23.59 -28.78 6.70
N GLU A 495 23.08 -27.78 5.97
CA GLU A 495 23.06 -27.76 4.50
C GLU A 495 24.28 -27.06 3.88
N GLY A 496 25.23 -26.57 4.70
CA GLY A 496 26.42 -25.86 4.21
C GLY A 496 26.10 -24.54 3.51
N LEU A 497 25.00 -23.87 3.89
CA LEU A 497 24.54 -22.60 3.30
C LEU A 497 25.18 -21.41 4.03
N ASN A 498 25.39 -20.31 3.29
CA ASN A 498 25.87 -19.04 3.84
C ASN A 498 24.81 -17.96 3.62
N GLN A 499 23.69 -18.07 4.33
CA GLN A 499 22.59 -17.14 4.24
C GLN A 499 22.50 -16.29 5.51
N GLN A 500 21.87 -15.13 5.40
CA GLN A 500 21.72 -14.17 6.50
C GLN A 500 20.23 -13.82 6.73
N ILE A 501 19.85 -13.63 7.99
CA ILE A 501 18.61 -12.96 8.35
C ILE A 501 18.84 -11.46 8.34
N ILE A 502 17.93 -10.72 7.69
CA ILE A 502 17.86 -9.27 7.68
C ILE A 502 16.65 -8.83 8.48
N PRO A 503 16.83 -8.47 9.76
CA PRO A 503 15.70 -8.05 10.58
C PRO A 503 15.29 -6.60 10.30
N TYR A 504 13.98 -6.36 10.27
CA TYR A 504 13.41 -5.02 10.23
C TYR A 504 13.09 -4.52 11.63
N PHE A 505 13.43 -3.25 11.91
CA PHE A 505 13.14 -2.59 13.19
C PHE A 505 12.56 -1.20 12.98
N ILE A 506 11.65 -0.82 13.88
CA ILE A 506 10.96 0.47 13.88
C ILE A 506 11.23 1.18 15.20
N SER A 507 11.73 2.43 15.14
CA SER A 507 11.82 3.34 16.29
C SER A 507 10.63 4.28 16.34
N SER A 508 10.45 4.97 17.43
CA SER A 508 9.45 6.05 17.60
C SER A 508 7.99 5.60 17.41
N HIS A 509 7.71 4.30 17.53
CA HIS A 509 6.35 3.77 17.60
C HIS A 509 5.69 4.21 18.92
N PRO A 510 4.35 4.40 18.97
CA PRO A 510 3.67 4.60 20.25
C PRO A 510 4.06 3.56 21.29
N GLY A 511 4.32 4.01 22.52
CA GLY A 511 4.81 3.18 23.61
C GLY A 511 6.32 2.92 23.61
N CYS A 512 7.08 3.41 22.63
CA CYS A 512 8.54 3.26 22.59
C CYS A 512 9.26 4.43 23.24
N HIS A 513 10.08 4.13 24.24
CA HIS A 513 10.95 5.08 24.94
C HIS A 513 12.42 4.92 24.53
N GLU A 514 13.28 5.87 24.91
CA GLU A 514 14.71 5.80 24.63
C GLU A 514 15.38 4.57 25.28
N GLU A 515 14.90 4.16 26.47
CA GLU A 515 15.36 2.97 27.19
C GLU A 515 15.12 1.68 26.38
N ASP A 516 13.96 1.57 25.74
CA ASP A 516 13.61 0.42 24.89
C ASP A 516 14.57 0.31 23.70
N MET A 517 14.93 1.45 23.10
CA MET A 517 15.88 1.51 22.01
C MET A 517 17.31 1.21 22.43
N ALA A 518 17.69 1.66 23.65
CA ALA A 518 18.99 1.35 24.21
C ALA A 518 19.16 -0.16 24.48
N GLU A 519 18.11 -0.81 25.00
CA GLU A 519 18.08 -2.27 25.18
C GLU A 519 18.09 -3.01 23.83
N LEU A 520 17.34 -2.53 22.82
CA LEU A 520 17.38 -3.05 21.47
C LEU A 520 18.82 -3.03 20.90
N ALA A 521 19.57 -1.95 21.11
CA ALA A 521 20.95 -1.85 20.67
C ALA A 521 21.84 -2.94 21.30
N VAL A 522 21.69 -3.19 22.60
CA VAL A 522 22.45 -4.23 23.31
C VAL A 522 22.07 -5.63 22.79
N ILE A 523 20.79 -5.89 22.59
CA ILE A 523 20.28 -7.17 22.09
C ILE A 523 20.80 -7.43 20.66
N THR A 524 20.71 -6.43 19.78
CA THR A 524 21.15 -6.57 18.39
C THR A 524 22.67 -6.72 18.28
N LYS A 525 23.42 -6.06 19.17
CA LYS A 525 24.87 -6.32 19.32
C LYS A 525 25.14 -7.76 19.74
N GLY A 526 24.43 -8.29 20.73
CA GLY A 526 24.57 -9.67 21.18
C GLY A 526 24.26 -10.72 20.11
N LEU A 527 23.43 -10.37 19.11
CA LEU A 527 23.08 -11.17 17.94
C LEU A 527 24.01 -10.94 16.73
N ASP A 528 25.00 -10.06 16.85
CA ASP A 528 25.91 -9.64 15.78
C ASP A 528 25.17 -9.04 14.56
N PHE A 529 24.12 -8.27 14.79
CA PHE A 529 23.40 -7.55 13.75
C PHE A 529 23.89 -6.13 13.62
N HIS A 530 24.48 -5.80 12.47
CA HIS A 530 24.60 -4.43 11.99
C HIS A 530 23.32 -4.10 11.23
N LEU A 531 22.48 -3.26 11.82
CA LEU A 531 21.11 -3.04 11.32
C LEU A 531 21.12 -2.25 10.01
N GLU A 532 20.51 -2.84 8.96
CA GLU A 532 20.39 -2.23 7.63
C GLU A 532 18.96 -1.76 7.33
N GLN A 533 17.97 -2.46 7.89
CA GLN A 533 16.56 -2.21 7.61
C GLN A 533 15.90 -1.60 8.86
N VAL A 534 16.10 -0.31 9.02
CA VAL A 534 15.58 0.49 10.15
C VAL A 534 14.80 1.68 9.64
N GLN A 535 13.71 2.00 10.33
CA GLN A 535 12.90 3.17 10.02
C GLN A 535 12.27 3.77 11.27
N ASP A 536 12.03 5.07 11.23
CA ASP A 536 11.18 5.70 12.22
C ASP A 536 9.71 5.43 11.85
N PHE A 537 8.87 5.28 12.87
CA PHE A 537 7.42 5.15 12.66
C PHE A 537 6.89 6.34 11.86
N THR A 538 6.21 6.02 10.76
CA THR A 538 5.55 7.02 9.91
C THR A 538 4.05 6.91 10.13
N PRO A 539 3.43 7.86 10.82
CA PRO A 539 1.98 7.87 10.99
C PRO A 539 1.26 7.87 9.64
N THR A 540 0.52 6.80 9.39
CA THR A 540 -0.27 6.62 8.16
C THR A 540 -1.76 6.63 8.54
N PRO A 541 -2.61 7.42 7.89
CA PRO A 541 -4.01 7.55 8.27
C PRO A 541 -4.71 6.20 8.47
N MET A 542 -5.71 6.14 9.35
CA MET A 542 -6.55 4.98 9.65
C MET A 542 -5.83 3.80 10.34
N THR A 543 -4.58 3.91 10.68
CA THR A 543 -3.92 2.86 11.48
C THR A 543 -4.05 3.16 12.98
N ILE A 544 -4.25 2.12 13.80
CA ILE A 544 -4.37 2.26 15.25
C ILE A 544 -3.14 2.97 15.85
N SER A 545 -1.94 2.64 15.35
CA SER A 545 -0.71 3.29 15.81
C SER A 545 -0.70 4.79 15.50
N THR A 546 -1.25 5.21 14.37
CA THR A 546 -1.35 6.63 14.01
C THR A 546 -2.31 7.38 14.93
N GLU A 547 -3.45 6.78 15.23
CA GLU A 547 -4.41 7.39 16.15
C GLU A 547 -3.88 7.43 17.57
N THR A 548 -3.22 6.36 18.04
CA THR A 548 -2.51 6.37 19.33
C THR A 548 -1.45 7.48 19.36
N TRP A 549 -0.66 7.62 18.28
CA TRP A 549 0.35 8.67 18.16
C TRP A 549 -0.26 10.08 18.21
N TYR A 550 -1.37 10.29 17.48
CA TYR A 550 -2.04 11.60 17.40
C TYR A 550 -2.77 11.94 18.70
N THR A 551 -3.64 11.03 19.14
CA THR A 551 -4.52 11.28 20.28
C THR A 551 -3.78 11.23 21.63
N GLY A 552 -2.76 10.37 21.73
CA GLY A 552 -2.08 10.05 22.99
C GLY A 552 -2.80 8.99 23.81
N TYR A 553 -3.80 8.32 23.25
CA TYR A 553 -4.58 7.27 23.90
C TYR A 553 -4.60 5.99 23.06
N ASP A 554 -4.61 4.83 23.73
CA ASP A 554 -4.93 3.56 23.08
C ASP A 554 -6.42 3.56 22.71
N PRO A 555 -6.80 3.34 21.41
CA PRO A 555 -8.19 3.39 20.98
C PRO A 555 -9.13 2.35 21.62
N TYR A 556 -8.58 1.26 22.18
CA TYR A 556 -9.37 0.18 22.80
C TYR A 556 -9.53 0.34 24.30
N THR A 557 -8.53 0.87 25.00
CA THR A 557 -8.54 1.01 26.46
C THR A 557 -8.76 2.43 26.91
N LEU A 558 -8.54 3.42 26.04
CA LEU A 558 -8.51 4.86 26.31
C LEU A 558 -7.50 5.27 27.38
N GLU A 559 -6.50 4.40 27.65
CA GLU A 559 -5.38 4.70 28.52
C GLU A 559 -4.35 5.57 27.79
N PRO A 560 -3.67 6.48 28.52
CA PRO A 560 -2.63 7.32 27.93
C PRO A 560 -1.43 6.48 27.43
N VAL A 561 -0.92 6.84 26.25
CA VAL A 561 0.25 6.18 25.62
C VAL A 561 1.24 7.25 25.20
N PHE A 562 2.49 7.10 25.63
CA PHE A 562 3.59 7.95 25.18
C PHE A 562 3.86 7.77 23.69
N SER A 563 4.23 8.86 23.02
CA SER A 563 4.68 8.83 21.62
C SER A 563 5.72 9.91 21.38
N ALA A 564 6.84 9.57 20.77
CA ALA A 564 7.88 10.52 20.36
C ALA A 564 7.35 11.42 19.23
N LYS A 565 7.00 12.67 19.53
CA LYS A 565 6.38 13.60 18.59
C LYS A 565 7.36 14.58 17.97
N THR A 566 8.36 14.99 18.73
CA THR A 566 9.37 15.96 18.28
C THR A 566 10.50 15.27 17.49
N GLN A 567 11.11 16.00 16.58
CA GLN A 567 12.29 15.51 15.86
C GLN A 567 13.43 15.15 16.82
N LYS A 568 13.57 15.87 17.94
CA LYS A 568 14.58 15.59 18.96
C LYS A 568 14.36 14.23 19.59
N GLU A 569 13.14 13.91 20.02
CA GLU A 569 12.77 12.62 20.61
C GLU A 569 12.98 11.47 19.61
N LYS A 570 12.57 11.66 18.34
CA LYS A 570 12.79 10.66 17.29
C LYS A 570 14.26 10.38 17.05
N LEU A 571 15.10 11.42 16.97
CA LEU A 571 16.54 11.26 16.79
C LEU A 571 17.21 10.62 18.01
N ALA A 572 16.76 10.93 19.23
CA ALA A 572 17.25 10.31 20.46
C ALA A 572 16.99 8.81 20.51
N GLN A 573 15.87 8.35 19.93
CA GLN A 573 15.58 6.93 19.76
C GLN A 573 16.37 6.31 18.59
N ARG A 574 16.37 6.96 17.44
CA ARG A 574 16.97 6.44 16.21
C ARG A 574 18.46 6.17 16.31
N MET A 575 19.22 6.98 17.05
CA MET A 575 20.68 6.84 17.17
C MET A 575 21.11 5.46 17.65
N PHE A 576 20.31 4.79 18.47
CA PHE A 576 20.61 3.46 19.00
C PHE A 576 20.65 2.36 17.94
N PHE A 577 20.05 2.53 16.79
CA PHE A 577 20.21 1.61 15.67
C PHE A 577 21.65 1.55 15.17
N PHE A 578 22.39 2.65 15.30
CA PHE A 578 23.73 2.81 14.76
C PHE A 578 24.84 2.67 15.82
N TRP A 579 24.56 1.89 16.88
CA TRP A 579 25.49 1.66 17.99
C TRP A 579 26.90 1.24 17.53
N TYR A 580 27.02 0.59 16.38
CA TYR A 580 28.28 0.10 15.80
C TYR A 580 29.08 1.19 15.06
N LYS A 581 28.47 2.35 14.75
CA LYS A 581 29.14 3.47 14.09
C LYS A 581 29.99 4.25 15.09
N PRO A 582 31.31 4.45 14.85
CA PRO A 582 32.19 5.17 15.77
C PRO A 582 31.78 6.62 16.02
N GLU A 583 31.21 7.29 14.99
CA GLU A 583 30.72 8.67 15.04
C GLU A 583 29.53 8.84 15.98
N GLU A 584 28.66 7.85 16.09
CA GLU A 584 27.47 7.89 16.94
C GLU A 584 27.76 7.59 18.41
N ARG A 585 28.89 6.97 18.72
CA ARG A 585 29.23 6.48 20.05
C ARG A 585 29.13 7.55 21.14
N ARG A 586 29.69 8.76 20.90
CA ARG A 586 29.67 9.84 21.90
C ARG A 586 28.26 10.32 22.20
N ALA A 587 27.42 10.42 21.18
CA ALA A 587 26.02 10.80 21.31
C ALA A 587 25.25 9.74 22.11
N ILE A 588 25.41 8.46 21.76
CA ILE A 588 24.79 7.32 22.45
C ILE A 588 25.25 7.26 23.93
N GLU A 589 26.55 7.39 24.23
CA GLU A 589 27.04 7.40 25.62
C GLU A 589 26.48 8.58 26.44
N SER A 590 26.33 9.76 25.81
CA SER A 590 25.72 10.93 26.43
C SER A 590 24.24 10.69 26.73
N GLU A 591 23.52 10.12 25.77
CA GLU A 591 22.10 9.81 25.90
C GLU A 591 21.85 8.75 26.96
N LEU A 592 22.65 7.67 26.99
CA LEU A 592 22.58 6.64 28.05
C LEU A 592 22.78 7.20 29.46
N ARG A 593 23.69 8.21 29.65
CA ARG A 593 23.84 8.89 30.92
C ARG A 593 22.62 9.76 31.22
N ARG A 594 22.06 10.44 30.24
CA ARG A 594 20.87 11.30 30.40
C ARG A 594 19.65 10.50 30.85
N ILE A 595 19.42 9.31 30.28
CA ILE A 595 18.30 8.43 30.65
C ILE A 595 18.60 7.52 31.83
N GLY A 596 19.75 7.69 32.53
CA GLY A 596 20.12 6.91 33.71
C GLY A 596 20.58 5.48 33.43
N ARG A 597 20.81 5.10 32.16
CA ARG A 597 21.20 3.75 31.73
C ARG A 597 22.70 3.61 31.42
N SER A 598 23.54 4.22 32.27
CA SER A 598 25.01 4.08 32.13
C SER A 598 25.51 2.63 32.22
N ASP A 599 24.73 1.72 32.79
CA ASP A 599 24.97 0.28 32.83
C ASP A 599 25.10 -0.34 31.43
N LEU A 600 24.42 0.23 30.41
CA LEU A 600 24.46 -0.26 29.05
C LEU A 600 25.69 0.19 28.26
N ILE A 601 26.43 1.22 28.73
CA ILE A 601 27.64 1.70 28.05
C ILE A 601 28.69 0.59 27.98
N ALA A 602 28.94 -0.10 29.10
CA ALA A 602 29.88 -1.23 29.12
C ALA A 602 29.42 -2.38 28.22
N LYS A 603 28.12 -2.70 28.20
CA LYS A 603 27.54 -3.74 27.35
C LYS A 603 27.69 -3.41 25.86
N LEU A 604 27.57 -2.13 25.46
CA LEU A 604 27.74 -1.71 24.08
C LEU A 604 29.21 -1.56 23.66
N TYR A 605 30.11 -1.10 24.56
CA TYR A 605 31.44 -0.63 24.15
C TYR A 605 32.63 -1.23 24.90
N ASP A 606 32.42 -2.20 25.84
CA ASP A 606 33.55 -2.85 26.53
C ASP A 606 34.30 -3.80 25.57
N LYS A 607 35.61 -3.64 25.51
CA LYS A 607 36.51 -4.42 24.63
C LYS A 607 36.61 -5.90 24.99
N ARG A 608 36.15 -6.32 26.18
CA ARG A 608 36.26 -7.71 26.65
C ARG A 608 35.35 -8.69 25.92
N ASP A 609 34.20 -8.22 25.46
CA ASP A 609 33.21 -9.02 24.75
C ASP A 609 33.57 -9.27 23.26
N MET A 610 34.53 -8.55 22.73
CA MET A 610 35.07 -8.72 21.34
C MET A 610 36.00 -9.91 21.17
N ARG A 611 36.40 -10.61 22.25
CA ARG A 611 37.39 -11.71 22.18
C ARG A 611 36.77 -13.11 22.05
N GLY A 612 35.44 -13.22 22.07
CA GLY A 612 34.73 -14.51 22.05
C GLY A 612 34.06 -14.89 20.70
N GLY A 613 34.11 -14.05 19.70
CA GLY A 613 33.45 -14.30 18.39
C GLY A 613 34.48 -14.57 17.29
N HIS A 614 34.46 -15.77 16.76
CA HIS A 614 35.23 -16.18 15.61
C HIS A 614 34.84 -15.40 14.34
N THR A 615 35.89 -14.87 13.70
CA THR A 615 36.00 -14.52 12.29
C THR A 615 34.84 -13.70 11.70
N SER A 616 34.89 -12.39 11.95
CA SER A 616 34.30 -11.44 11.03
C SER A 616 35.03 -11.56 9.68
N ALA A 617 34.36 -12.08 8.67
CA ALA A 617 34.76 -11.79 7.30
C ALA A 617 34.81 -10.25 7.18
N ARG A 618 35.97 -9.70 6.95
CA ARG A 618 36.16 -8.28 6.60
C ARG A 618 35.29 -7.99 5.41
N PHE A 619 34.21 -7.24 5.66
CA PHE A 619 33.49 -6.62 4.57
C PHE A 619 34.41 -5.59 3.91
N ASP A 620 34.92 -5.93 2.74
CA ASP A 620 35.56 -4.97 1.86
C ASP A 620 34.45 -4.06 1.30
N GLU A 621 34.50 -2.77 1.56
CA GLU A 621 33.57 -1.75 1.02
C GLU A 621 33.49 -1.76 -0.53
N LYS A 622 34.33 -2.56 -1.19
CA LYS A 622 34.32 -2.77 -2.63
C LYS A 622 33.36 -3.88 -3.12
N ALA A 623 32.73 -4.64 -2.23
CA ALA A 623 31.85 -5.75 -2.60
C ALA A 623 30.35 -5.39 -2.61
N VAL A 624 29.96 -4.15 -2.35
CA VAL A 624 28.57 -3.64 -2.45
C VAL A 624 28.27 -3.10 -3.84
N GLY A 625 28.90 -3.67 -4.84
CA GLY A 625 28.58 -3.46 -6.25
C GLY A 625 28.09 -4.75 -6.88
N SER A 626 26.82 -4.77 -7.28
CA SER A 626 26.21 -5.74 -8.21
C SER A 626 26.06 -7.19 -7.74
N THR A 627 24.94 -7.51 -7.11
CA THR A 627 24.37 -8.87 -7.09
C THR A 627 23.34 -9.11 -8.19
N TYR A 628 23.45 -8.41 -9.30
CA TYR A 628 22.71 -8.70 -10.54
C TYR A 628 23.63 -8.91 -11.74
N ASP A 629 24.84 -9.41 -11.54
CA ASP A 629 25.70 -9.86 -12.63
C ASP A 629 25.69 -11.40 -12.72
N ASN A 630 25.25 -11.84 -13.89
CA ASN A 630 25.23 -13.17 -14.48
C ASN A 630 26.29 -14.15 -13.98
N PRO A 631 25.90 -15.39 -13.62
CA PRO A 631 26.81 -16.53 -13.75
C PRO A 631 26.69 -17.10 -15.15
N GLY A 632 27.46 -16.59 -16.07
CA GLY A 632 27.64 -17.13 -17.42
C GLY A 632 29.03 -17.70 -17.58
N VAL A 633 29.10 -19.05 -17.75
CA VAL A 633 30.12 -19.83 -18.43
C VAL A 633 31.48 -19.93 -17.76
N GLY A 634 31.64 -21.00 -16.99
CA GLY A 634 32.97 -21.58 -16.68
C GLY A 634 33.53 -22.33 -17.88
N ARG A 635 34.73 -21.96 -18.29
CA ARG A 635 35.61 -22.88 -19.02
C ARG A 635 36.85 -23.16 -18.17
N GLY A 636 37.02 -24.45 -17.87
CA GLY A 636 38.20 -24.94 -17.19
C GLY A 636 39.43 -24.93 -18.08
N ALA A 637 40.58 -24.80 -17.44
CA ALA A 637 41.79 -25.59 -17.75
C ALA A 637 42.93 -25.27 -16.77
N ARG A 638 43.34 -26.33 -16.08
CA ARG A 638 44.67 -26.76 -15.73
C ARG A 638 45.80 -25.75 -15.58
N GLY A 639 46.30 -25.62 -14.37
CA GLY A 639 47.64 -26.11 -13.95
C GLY A 639 48.85 -25.25 -14.24
N LYS A 640 49.51 -24.81 -13.23
CA LYS A 640 50.90 -25.11 -12.79
C LYS A 640 51.51 -23.93 -12.02
N ASN A 641 52.12 -24.36 -10.92
CA ASN A 641 53.06 -23.62 -10.09
C ASN A 641 54.11 -22.80 -10.87
N ARG A 642 54.48 -21.64 -10.34
CA ARG A 642 55.88 -21.33 -10.01
C ARG A 642 56.03 -20.02 -9.21
N GLN A 643 56.86 -20.14 -8.19
CA GLN A 643 57.44 -19.07 -7.39
C GLN A 643 58.27 -18.10 -8.22
N GLY A 644 58.41 -16.87 -7.77
CA GLY A 644 59.43 -15.94 -8.26
C GLY A 644 59.31 -14.55 -7.66
N ASN A 645 60.27 -14.26 -6.82
CA ASN A 645 60.62 -13.02 -6.13
C ASN A 645 60.95 -11.85 -7.06
N SER A 646 60.88 -10.67 -6.46
CA SER A 646 61.78 -9.49 -6.52
C SER A 646 61.19 -8.23 -7.18
N SER A 647 60.95 -7.25 -6.42
CA SER A 647 61.63 -5.97 -6.15
C SER A 647 61.93 -5.01 -7.32
N TYR A 648 61.74 -3.74 -7.01
CA TYR A 648 62.33 -2.50 -7.56
C TYR A 648 61.61 -1.75 -8.71
N GLY A 649 61.32 -0.48 -8.41
CA GLY A 649 61.75 0.59 -9.30
C GLY A 649 60.68 1.64 -9.67
N SER A 650 60.83 2.77 -9.06
CA SER A 650 60.19 4.06 -9.38
C SER A 650 60.44 4.54 -10.81
N LYS A 651 59.49 5.24 -11.41
CA LYS A 651 59.59 6.64 -11.91
C LYS A 651 58.48 7.00 -12.94
N SER A 652 57.84 8.10 -12.64
CA SER A 652 57.43 9.25 -13.46
C SER A 652 57.01 9.06 -14.92
N GLY A 653 55.87 9.66 -15.25
CA GLY A 653 55.68 10.30 -16.56
C GLY A 653 54.28 10.41 -17.10
N ARG A 654 53.66 11.54 -16.92
CA ARG A 654 52.81 12.35 -17.80
C ARG A 654 51.79 11.75 -18.77
N ASN A 655 50.54 12.25 -18.59
CA ASN A 655 49.58 12.71 -19.60
C ASN A 655 48.89 11.68 -20.53
N GLY A 656 47.58 11.60 -20.37
CA GLY A 656 46.66 11.12 -21.38
C GLY A 656 45.20 11.15 -20.88
N LYS A 657 44.47 12.16 -21.33
CA LYS A 657 43.03 12.27 -21.12
C LYS A 657 42.33 11.09 -21.79
N ASN A 658 41.53 10.32 -21.04
CA ASN A 658 40.40 9.57 -21.60
C ASN A 658 39.25 9.59 -20.59
N GLN A 659 38.20 10.22 -21.00
CA GLN A 659 36.88 10.18 -20.32
C GLN A 659 36.32 8.77 -20.51
N SER A 660 36.22 8.01 -19.44
CA SER A 660 35.42 6.80 -19.39
C SER A 660 34.13 7.09 -18.60
N TYR A 661 33.04 6.98 -19.29
CA TYR A 661 31.69 6.95 -18.74
C TYR A 661 31.58 5.75 -17.76
N GLN A 662 31.32 6.02 -16.49
CA GLN A 662 30.91 4.99 -15.54
C GLN A 662 29.39 5.03 -15.39
N PRO A 663 28.68 3.90 -15.52
CA PRO A 663 27.26 3.83 -15.21
C PRO A 663 27.07 3.85 -13.70
N LYS A 664 26.20 4.75 -13.23
CA LYS A 664 25.76 4.83 -11.83
C LYS A 664 24.96 3.58 -11.49
N GLY A 665 25.40 2.85 -10.47
CA GLY A 665 24.69 1.67 -9.93
C GLY A 665 23.39 2.06 -9.24
N TYR A 666 22.37 1.23 -9.42
CA TYR A 666 21.05 1.36 -8.83
C TYR A 666 21.05 0.89 -7.37
N GLY A 667 20.68 1.79 -6.46
CA GLY A 667 20.46 1.49 -5.05
C GLY A 667 19.09 0.83 -4.80
N ASN A 668 19.03 -0.04 -3.82
CA ASN A 668 17.81 -0.70 -3.33
C ASN A 668 16.73 0.33 -2.94
N VAL A 669 15.52 0.17 -3.45
CA VAL A 669 14.34 0.91 -3.04
C VAL A 669 13.95 0.47 -1.63
N GLY A 670 14.35 1.24 -0.62
CA GLY A 670 14.04 0.95 0.79
C GLY A 670 15.06 1.40 1.82
N CYS A 671 16.27 1.72 1.41
CA CYS A 671 17.29 2.26 2.31
C CYS A 671 17.97 3.45 1.65
N TYR A 672 17.49 4.63 1.96
CA TYR A 672 18.22 5.84 1.65
C TYR A 672 19.17 6.17 2.79
N ASP A 673 20.43 6.39 2.43
CA ASP A 673 21.46 6.90 3.31
C ASP A 673 21.10 8.34 3.68
N GLU A 674 20.40 8.53 4.82
CA GLU A 674 20.09 9.84 5.38
C GLU A 674 21.36 10.58 5.88
N ASP A 675 22.50 9.88 5.93
CA ASP A 675 23.72 10.35 6.58
C ASP A 675 24.57 11.33 5.77
N LYS A 676 24.26 11.60 4.50
CA LYS A 676 25.04 12.53 3.68
C LYS A 676 24.89 14.02 4.02
N TYR A 677 23.97 14.37 4.91
CA TYR A 677 23.63 15.77 5.22
C TYR A 677 23.75 16.17 6.69
N LEU A 678 24.33 15.33 7.54
CA LEU A 678 24.58 15.64 8.96
C LEU A 678 26.01 16.13 9.20
N ASN A 679 26.49 17.09 8.43
CA ASN A 679 27.70 17.83 8.81
C ASN A 679 27.43 19.32 8.89
N ASN A 680 27.49 19.80 10.14
CA ASN A 680 27.75 21.17 10.59
C ASN A 680 26.77 22.27 10.14
N GLY A 681 25.91 22.65 11.09
CA GLY A 681 25.16 23.91 11.10
C GLY A 681 26.04 25.16 11.02
N LYS A 682 26.57 25.47 9.84
CA LYS A 682 27.06 26.81 9.49
C LYS A 682 26.66 27.11 8.05
N PRO A 683 26.08 28.30 7.76
CA PRO A 683 25.74 28.68 6.39
C PRO A 683 27.01 29.00 5.60
N LEU A 684 27.16 28.34 4.45
CA LEU A 684 28.19 28.67 3.47
C LEU A 684 27.81 29.98 2.74
N ASN A 685 28.67 30.96 2.88
CA ASN A 685 28.63 32.24 2.18
C ASN A 685 28.65 32.04 0.66
N ALA A 686 27.65 32.55 -0.01
CA ALA A 686 27.57 32.66 -1.45
C ALA A 686 28.58 33.70 -1.94
N ARG A 687 29.55 33.31 -2.76
CA ARG A 687 30.29 34.20 -3.64
C ARG A 687 29.86 33.98 -5.10
N ASN A 688 29.21 35.00 -5.61
CA ASN A 688 29.04 35.42 -7.02
C ASN A 688 29.23 34.36 -8.13
N ARG A 689 28.11 34.05 -8.81
CA ARG A 689 28.03 33.96 -10.26
C ARG A 689 26.71 34.54 -10.72
N ASN A 690 26.78 35.62 -11.54
CA ASN A 690 25.66 36.17 -12.30
C ASN A 690 25.17 35.12 -13.29
N ASP A 691 23.91 34.72 -13.16
CA ASP A 691 23.12 34.17 -14.24
C ASP A 691 21.65 34.52 -13.99
N GLY A 692 21.00 35.05 -15.01
CA GLY A 692 19.72 35.74 -14.95
C GLY A 692 18.50 34.80 -14.84
N SER A 693 18.34 34.11 -13.75
CA SER A 693 17.11 33.41 -13.39
C SER A 693 16.49 34.04 -12.14
N GLN A 694 15.25 34.46 -12.25
CA GLN A 694 14.50 35.13 -11.19
C GLN A 694 14.34 34.18 -9.97
N ARG A 695 14.74 34.72 -8.84
CA ARG A 695 14.62 34.11 -7.49
C ARG A 695 13.14 33.92 -7.12
N PRO A 696 12.74 32.79 -6.51
CA PRO A 696 11.39 32.65 -5.97
C PRO A 696 11.13 33.65 -4.85
N LEU A 697 9.98 34.32 -4.90
CA LEU A 697 9.56 35.34 -3.94
C LEU A 697 9.27 34.70 -2.59
N SER A 698 9.66 35.35 -1.50
CA SER A 698 9.31 34.94 -0.13
C SER A 698 7.79 35.08 0.11
N PRO A 699 7.21 34.36 1.09
CA PRO A 699 5.77 34.45 1.39
C PRO A 699 5.28 35.89 1.68
N ARG A 700 6.16 36.78 2.18
CA ARG A 700 5.84 38.20 2.41
C ARG A 700 5.82 39.02 1.12
N GLU A 701 6.68 38.70 0.17
CA GLU A 701 6.74 39.35 -1.15
C GLU A 701 5.59 38.87 -2.05
N LEU A 702 5.18 37.59 -1.92
CA LEU A 702 4.02 37.05 -2.60
C LEU A 702 2.71 37.68 -2.11
N ALA A 703 2.56 37.89 -0.80
CA ALA A 703 1.41 38.55 -0.22
C ALA A 703 1.32 40.04 -0.60
N LYS A 704 2.46 40.69 -0.88
CA LYS A 704 2.51 42.09 -1.35
C LYS A 704 2.13 42.19 -2.83
N SER A 705 2.61 41.26 -3.65
CA SER A 705 2.28 41.18 -5.08
C SER A 705 0.78 40.92 -5.31
N VAL A 706 0.18 40.00 -4.53
CA VAL A 706 -1.26 39.72 -4.60
C VAL A 706 -2.10 40.93 -4.15
N LYS A 707 -1.65 41.70 -3.14
CA LYS A 707 -2.31 42.93 -2.71
C LYS A 707 -2.21 44.07 -3.75
N GLU A 708 -1.15 44.14 -4.51
CA GLU A 708 -0.95 45.12 -5.59
C GLU A 708 -1.77 44.75 -6.84
N GLN A 709 -1.90 43.46 -7.18
CA GLN A 709 -2.78 42.97 -8.25
C GLN A 709 -4.27 43.23 -7.93
N LEU A 710 -4.69 43.01 -6.68
CA LEU A 710 -6.07 43.30 -6.26
C LEU A 710 -6.40 44.80 -6.19
N LYS A 711 -5.39 45.72 -6.20
CA LYS A 711 -5.58 47.15 -6.33
C LYS A 711 -5.65 47.60 -7.79
N ALA A 712 -4.98 46.92 -8.71
CA ALA A 712 -5.01 47.20 -10.13
C ALA A 712 -6.36 46.84 -10.78
N ASP A 713 -7.03 45.78 -10.32
CA ASP A 713 -8.34 45.36 -10.83
C ASP A 713 -9.55 46.19 -10.35
N LYS A 714 -9.32 47.15 -9.42
CA LYS A 714 -10.35 48.13 -8.99
C LYS A 714 -10.39 49.44 -9.80
N GLY A 715 -9.58 49.54 -10.87
CA GLY A 715 -9.38 50.76 -11.65
C GLY A 715 -10.04 50.84 -13.02
N SER A 716 -10.82 49.86 -13.51
CA SER A 716 -11.53 49.97 -14.78
C SER A 716 -13.05 49.86 -14.57
N GLY A 717 -13.66 51.02 -14.44
CA GLY A 717 -15.11 51.15 -14.40
C GLY A 717 -15.73 51.03 -15.79
N PHE A 718 -16.86 50.39 -15.84
CA PHE A 718 -18.03 50.78 -16.69
C PHE A 718 -19.20 49.82 -16.33
N PHE A 719 -20.22 50.33 -15.64
CA PHE A 719 -21.61 50.37 -16.03
C PHE A 719 -22.46 50.98 -14.91
N LYS A 720 -23.27 51.96 -15.35
CA LYS A 720 -24.18 52.80 -14.54
C LYS A 720 -25.49 52.07 -14.18
N ASP A 721 -25.93 52.41 -12.97
CA ASP A 721 -27.30 52.67 -12.52
C ASP A 721 -28.50 51.85 -13.06
N LYS A 722 -29.23 51.23 -12.15
CA LYS A 722 -30.66 51.52 -11.90
C LYS A 722 -31.19 50.95 -10.58
N LYS A 723 -31.51 51.93 -9.72
CA LYS A 723 -32.59 52.07 -8.72
C LYS A 723 -33.15 50.90 -7.92
N LYS A 724 -33.00 51.10 -6.61
CA LYS A 724 -33.77 50.59 -5.47
C LYS A 724 -35.30 50.64 -5.68
N LYS A 725 -36.00 49.59 -5.26
CA LYS A 725 -37.30 49.74 -4.57
C LYS A 725 -37.42 48.64 -3.49
N SER A 726 -37.48 49.12 -2.27
CA SER A 726 -37.91 48.44 -1.06
C SER A 726 -39.41 48.14 -1.11
N PHE A 727 -39.82 46.99 -0.61
CA PHE A 727 -41.14 46.83 0.06
C PHE A 727 -41.09 45.63 1.02
N ASN A 728 -41.47 45.92 2.25
CA ASN A 728 -41.77 45.01 3.36
C ASN A 728 -43.22 45.32 3.80
N PRO A 729 -43.81 44.63 4.75
CA PRO A 729 -44.46 43.35 4.74
C PRO A 729 -45.99 43.48 5.11
N ASN A 730 -46.61 42.33 5.30
CA ASN A 730 -47.76 42.04 6.17
C ASN A 730 -49.10 41.68 5.55
N PHE A 731 -49.68 40.65 6.22
CA PHE A 731 -51.09 40.26 6.38
C PHE A 731 -51.79 39.69 5.13
N ASP A 732 -52.60 38.62 5.17
CA ASP A 732 -53.51 38.18 6.19
C ASP A 732 -54.05 36.76 5.88
N GLU A 733 -54.63 36.15 6.85
CA GLU A 733 -55.38 34.89 6.92
C GLU A 733 -56.58 34.82 5.96
N GLY A 734 -56.99 33.60 5.63
CA GLY A 734 -58.34 33.39 5.14
C GLY A 734 -58.61 32.05 4.46
N ASN A 735 -58.77 31.00 5.15
CA ASN A 735 -59.97 30.19 5.41
C ASN A 735 -60.87 29.73 4.25
N HIS A 736 -61.22 28.43 4.29
CA HIS A 736 -62.41 27.69 3.78
C HIS A 736 -62.40 27.23 2.31
N ARG A 737 -62.63 26.00 1.96
CA ARG A 737 -63.67 25.03 2.28
C ARG A 737 -63.50 23.75 1.50
N ARG A 738 -63.92 22.67 2.10
CA ARG A 738 -64.29 21.34 1.62
C ARG A 738 -65.01 21.30 0.27
N GLY A 739 -64.82 20.24 -0.48
CA GLY A 739 -65.60 19.78 -1.58
C GLY A 739 -65.32 18.36 -1.95
N ASP A 740 -66.20 17.50 -1.55
CA ASP A 740 -66.28 16.04 -1.63
C ASP A 740 -66.77 15.57 -3.01
N MET A 741 -66.66 14.24 -3.23
CA MET A 741 -67.31 13.39 -4.21
C MET A 741 -66.60 13.07 -5.52
N SER A 742 -66.16 11.87 -5.67
CA SER A 742 -66.81 10.57 -5.92
C SER A 742 -66.75 10.11 -7.38
N GLN A 743 -66.31 8.86 -7.51
CA GLN A 743 -66.66 7.84 -8.51
C GLN A 743 -66.31 8.02 -9.99
N ASN A 744 -65.44 7.16 -10.53
CA ASN A 744 -65.87 6.06 -11.40
C ASN A 744 -64.75 5.07 -11.76
N ARG A 745 -65.03 3.82 -11.46
CA ARG A 745 -64.88 2.54 -12.15
C ARG A 745 -63.98 2.55 -13.41
N GLY A 746 -62.82 1.81 -13.45
CA GLY A 746 -62.89 0.38 -13.71
C GLY A 746 -62.39 0.10 -15.11
N LYS A 747 -61.21 -0.52 -15.23
CA LYS A 747 -60.93 -1.50 -16.31
C LYS A 747 -59.79 -2.42 -15.84
N GLU A 748 -60.08 -3.68 -15.99
CA GLU A 748 -59.31 -4.86 -15.61
C GLU A 748 -57.99 -4.97 -16.36
N ILE A 749 -56.98 -5.46 -15.62
CA ILE A 749 -55.70 -5.93 -16.13
C ILE A 749 -55.75 -7.46 -16.20
N PRO A 750 -55.33 -8.12 -17.27
CA PRO A 750 -55.24 -9.58 -17.28
C PRO A 750 -53.95 -10.06 -16.55
N ASP A 751 -54.19 -11.01 -15.70
CA ASP A 751 -53.29 -11.86 -14.97
C ASP A 751 -52.40 -12.68 -15.96
N LEU A 752 -51.09 -12.62 -15.77
CA LEU A 752 -50.17 -13.56 -16.40
C LEU A 752 -49.41 -14.30 -15.30
N SER A 753 -49.83 -15.51 -15.11
CA SER A 753 -49.36 -16.55 -14.21
C SER A 753 -47.88 -16.82 -14.33
N LEU A 754 -47.22 -16.91 -13.15
CA LEU A 754 -45.92 -17.46 -12.88
C LEU A 754 -45.87 -18.95 -13.26
N GLU A 755 -45.13 -19.32 -14.27
CA GLU A 755 -44.64 -20.69 -14.46
C GLU A 755 -43.39 -20.96 -13.59
N ARG A 756 -43.58 -21.87 -12.62
CA ARG A 756 -42.51 -22.46 -11.84
C ARG A 756 -41.68 -23.37 -12.75
N ILE A 757 -40.39 -23.07 -12.89
CA ILE A 757 -39.40 -24.02 -13.43
C ILE A 757 -38.95 -24.89 -12.25
N GLU A 758 -39.37 -26.17 -12.26
CA GLU A 758 -38.84 -27.21 -11.39
C GLU A 758 -37.43 -27.60 -11.82
N ILE A 759 -36.43 -27.43 -10.92
CA ILE A 759 -35.10 -27.98 -11.08
C ILE A 759 -35.18 -29.46 -10.66
N LYS A 760 -35.11 -30.37 -11.63
CA LYS A 760 -34.88 -31.80 -11.37
C LYS A 760 -33.43 -32.04 -10.95
N ALA A 761 -33.26 -32.66 -9.79
CA ALA A 761 -31.99 -33.17 -9.33
C ALA A 761 -31.50 -34.30 -10.27
N ILE A 762 -30.29 -34.16 -10.78
CA ILE A 762 -29.58 -35.17 -11.55
C ILE A 762 -28.94 -36.12 -10.55
N THR A 763 -29.25 -37.41 -10.65
CA THR A 763 -28.72 -38.48 -9.80
C THR A 763 -27.34 -38.95 -10.27
N GLU A 764 -26.53 -39.46 -9.33
CA GLU A 764 -25.14 -39.93 -9.49
C GLU A 764 -24.87 -41.01 -10.54
N GLU A 765 -25.88 -41.49 -11.24
CA GLU A 765 -25.72 -42.55 -12.27
C GLU A 765 -25.49 -42.02 -13.71
N GLU A 766 -25.65 -40.72 -13.99
CA GLU A 766 -25.45 -40.18 -15.35
C GLU A 766 -24.02 -39.71 -15.66
N ILE A 767 -23.09 -39.83 -14.70
CA ILE A 767 -21.67 -39.41 -14.87
C ILE A 767 -20.74 -40.54 -15.36
N LYS A 768 -21.24 -41.75 -15.56
CA LYS A 768 -20.44 -42.88 -16.07
C LYS A 768 -20.80 -43.22 -17.52
N GLY A 769 -20.35 -42.45 -18.46
CA GLY A 769 -20.47 -42.86 -19.87
C GLY A 769 -20.23 -41.69 -20.81
N ASN A 770 -18.95 -41.40 -21.07
CA ASN A 770 -18.43 -41.11 -22.39
C ASN A 770 -16.94 -40.70 -22.32
N HIS A 771 -16.10 -41.74 -22.44
CA HIS A 771 -14.74 -41.55 -23.01
C HIS A 771 -14.87 -41.52 -24.52
N HIS A 772 -14.26 -40.55 -25.16
CA HIS A 772 -13.40 -40.63 -26.33
C HIS A 772 -13.43 -39.39 -27.24
N TYR A 773 -12.21 -39.04 -27.60
CA TYR A 773 -11.75 -38.28 -28.81
C TYR A 773 -11.79 -36.73 -28.69
N TYR A 774 -10.69 -36.14 -28.83
CA TYR A 774 -9.53 -35.81 -29.61
C TYR A 774 -9.20 -34.32 -29.62
N ILE A 775 -7.93 -34.07 -29.43
CA ILE A 775 -6.96 -33.04 -29.83
C ILE A 775 -6.98 -31.74 -29.09
#